data_37db4e7a777b6c16ea474831bbd36a61
#
_entry.id   37db4e7a777b6c16ea474831bbd36a61
#
_cell.length_a   1.000
_cell.length_b   1.000
_cell.length_c   1.000
_cell.angle_alpha   90.00
_cell.angle_beta   90.00
_cell.angle_gamma   90.00
#
_symmetry.space_group_name_H-M   'P 1'
#
loop_
_entity.id
_entity.type
_entity.pdbx_description
1 polymer ?
#
loop_
_entity_poly.entity_id
_entity_poly.type
_entity_poly.pdbx_seq_one_letter_code
_entity_poly.pdbx_strand_id
1 'polypeptide(L)'
;MITALCAALDALLWARGAPPDRRARIGRAAQAWLAAQPDDRPVIAGWIDAGEDSILLDVFAQVLPLGTGGRRGTVGVGPNRFNLGTLLPAVAGHAALLRRRAQGAPSVVLAWDIRAFTDLRGELGRAGAAGQAHPLMGWRSEDFARAAAEVYAAAGVRVWLPGPPADGGRSALSTPELSFAIRALKADGGLNLSASHNPPDDNGAKLYGPSGGQEVPPDDDLLLEAIAAAEQRGAPARLPLDAAAAAGWILRLPDDVIDAYHADLAQLLPQGRPAGRLGVRFTNLHGTARRTVLPALQAAGFRVRPVEAQLAYDGAFSTVPFRAPNPEVPACLDLAIAEAEAQGDALVIGCDPDADRVGLAARVHPERTGPASWRCFSGDELATLLTVAALRLRPAGAPPVLIQTEVTSSRGARLARARGARVIDHLLVGFKYIGAELEALAAQAHPGLPGAGIADFALGVEESHGALLRPSKRDKDAADGALALCWLAEEEARAGRSLLDALDAVEEELGPTVNLLRNLNLRGVEGRERLRALGAGLRADPPAALGGRRVLRAEDRRDPDGPLGPLRGAGDAAARDVLCWWLEGGARVLLRPSGTEPKSKLYIELSGPPGRGVRARRAALQAEAADLSAAVVATLLARVDLRLPAWALRCGDLLPVDTAAALAEAVERAAAGGLAEHALRATIQAAGPDALRLLGPGMLAADDPRIRALAERLGVTGIGETT
;
A
#
# COMPACT_ATOMS: atom_id res chain seq x y z
N MET A 1 -18.13 -29.90 22.90
CA MET A 1 -18.06 -29.27 21.56
C MET A 1 -16.64 -28.81 21.18
N ILE A 2 -15.99 -27.92 21.94
CA ILE A 2 -14.62 -27.45 21.60
C ILE A 2 -13.62 -28.60 21.50
N THR A 3 -13.59 -29.50 22.51
CA THR A 3 -12.71 -30.69 22.49
C THR A 3 -12.91 -31.56 21.27
N ALA A 4 -14.18 -31.75 20.84
CA ALA A 4 -14.50 -32.54 19.65
C ALA A 4 -14.00 -31.87 18.36
N LEU A 5 -14.18 -30.54 18.23
CA LEU A 5 -13.66 -29.79 17.09
C LEU A 5 -12.12 -29.81 17.02
N CYS A 6 -11.44 -29.65 18.17
CA CYS A 6 -9.98 -29.74 18.22
C CYS A 6 -9.47 -31.14 17.86
N ALA A 7 -10.17 -32.21 18.28
CA ALA A 7 -9.83 -33.58 17.91
C ALA A 7 -10.03 -33.83 16.40
N ALA A 8 -11.14 -33.35 15.84
CA ALA A 8 -11.42 -33.45 14.41
C ALA A 8 -10.40 -32.66 13.56
N LEU A 9 -10.02 -31.46 14.00
CA LEU A 9 -8.96 -30.67 13.38
C LEU A 9 -7.61 -31.39 13.41
N ASP A 10 -7.22 -31.97 14.55
CA ASP A 10 -5.94 -32.72 14.64
C ASP A 10 -5.96 -33.95 13.74
N ALA A 11 -7.08 -34.67 13.66
CA ALA A 11 -7.23 -35.81 12.78
C ALA A 11 -7.12 -35.42 11.29
N LEU A 12 -7.74 -34.31 10.87
CA LEU A 12 -7.64 -33.79 9.52
C LEU A 12 -6.19 -33.41 9.17
N LEU A 13 -5.53 -32.66 10.04
CA LEU A 13 -4.15 -32.20 9.84
C LEU A 13 -3.17 -33.40 9.85
N TRP A 14 -3.42 -34.43 10.67
CA TRP A 14 -2.64 -35.66 10.64
C TRP A 14 -2.78 -36.40 9.31
N ALA A 15 -4.01 -36.54 8.81
CA ALA A 15 -4.28 -37.19 7.52
C ALA A 15 -3.63 -36.47 6.33
N ARG A 16 -3.36 -35.16 6.47
CA ARG A 16 -2.64 -34.33 5.49
C ARG A 16 -1.14 -34.26 5.71
N GLY A 17 -0.60 -35.03 6.66
CA GLY A 17 0.85 -35.15 6.91
C GLY A 17 1.47 -33.95 7.64
N ALA A 18 0.66 -33.12 8.32
CA ALA A 18 1.20 -32.00 9.09
C ALA A 18 2.10 -32.48 10.25
N PRO A 19 3.31 -31.90 10.44
CA PRO A 19 4.24 -32.29 11.50
C PRO A 19 3.62 -32.18 12.91
N PRO A 20 4.01 -33.06 13.86
CA PRO A 20 3.42 -33.10 15.21
C PRO A 20 3.50 -31.78 15.98
N ASP A 21 4.60 -31.07 15.90
CA ASP A 21 4.83 -29.77 16.55
C ASP A 21 3.87 -28.69 15.95
N ARG A 22 3.69 -28.68 14.62
CA ARG A 22 2.75 -27.79 13.93
C ARG A 22 1.32 -28.08 14.36
N ARG A 23 0.91 -29.38 14.40
CA ARG A 23 -0.42 -29.79 14.85
C ARG A 23 -0.68 -29.37 16.30
N ALA A 24 0.27 -29.60 17.20
CA ALA A 24 0.14 -29.22 18.60
C ALA A 24 0.01 -27.68 18.78
N ARG A 25 0.73 -26.90 18.00
CA ARG A 25 0.63 -25.43 18.01
C ARG A 25 -0.75 -24.96 17.54
N ILE A 26 -1.20 -25.47 16.38
CA ILE A 26 -2.51 -25.17 15.81
C ILE A 26 -3.65 -25.59 16.75
N GLY A 27 -3.56 -26.77 17.33
CA GLY A 27 -4.57 -27.26 18.31
C GLY A 27 -4.72 -26.35 19.52
N ARG A 28 -3.60 -25.86 20.09
CA ARG A 28 -3.65 -24.89 21.20
C ARG A 28 -4.25 -23.55 20.75
N ALA A 29 -3.90 -23.04 19.56
CA ALA A 29 -4.45 -21.80 19.04
C ALA A 29 -5.95 -21.92 18.77
N ALA A 30 -6.39 -23.03 18.16
CA ALA A 30 -7.80 -23.32 17.91
C ALA A 30 -8.59 -23.46 19.19
N GLN A 31 -8.08 -24.17 20.20
CA GLN A 31 -8.75 -24.33 21.50
C GLN A 31 -8.98 -22.97 22.18
N ALA A 32 -7.95 -22.14 22.23
CA ALA A 32 -8.04 -20.79 22.82
C ALA A 32 -9.05 -19.91 22.06
N TRP A 33 -8.97 -19.93 20.72
CA TRP A 33 -9.87 -19.16 19.86
C TRP A 33 -11.33 -19.59 19.98
N LEU A 34 -11.59 -20.90 19.87
CA LEU A 34 -12.94 -21.47 20.01
C LEU A 34 -13.57 -21.22 21.39
N ALA A 35 -12.76 -21.07 22.43
CA ALA A 35 -13.25 -20.68 23.74
C ALA A 35 -13.66 -19.19 23.77
N ALA A 36 -12.87 -18.32 23.15
CA ALA A 36 -13.07 -16.87 23.15
C ALA A 36 -14.12 -16.40 22.11
N GLN A 37 -14.28 -17.12 20.99
CA GLN A 37 -15.12 -16.72 19.85
C GLN A 37 -16.15 -17.83 19.54
N PRO A 38 -17.28 -17.87 20.27
CA PRO A 38 -18.29 -18.92 20.06
C PRO A 38 -18.97 -18.89 18.70
N ASP A 39 -19.11 -17.71 18.09
CA ASP A 39 -19.77 -17.53 16.79
C ASP A 39 -18.95 -18.11 15.63
N ASP A 40 -17.65 -18.30 15.80
CA ASP A 40 -16.75 -18.87 14.80
C ASP A 40 -16.81 -20.41 14.73
N ARG A 41 -17.35 -21.06 15.78
CA ARG A 41 -17.37 -22.52 15.89
C ARG A 41 -18.08 -23.24 14.75
N PRO A 42 -19.27 -22.78 14.26
CA PRO A 42 -19.94 -23.42 13.14
C PRO A 42 -19.15 -23.33 11.83
N VAL A 43 -18.45 -22.22 11.59
CA VAL A 43 -17.61 -22.02 10.39
C VAL A 43 -16.41 -22.96 10.43
N ILE A 44 -15.73 -23.06 11.56
CA ILE A 44 -14.56 -23.94 11.74
C ILE A 44 -14.98 -25.41 11.58
N ALA A 45 -16.16 -25.79 12.12
CA ALA A 45 -16.73 -27.12 11.90
C ALA A 45 -16.97 -27.38 10.41
N GLY A 46 -17.60 -26.44 9.70
CA GLY A 46 -17.85 -26.55 8.26
C GLY A 46 -16.56 -26.68 7.43
N TRP A 47 -15.49 -25.99 7.77
CA TRP A 47 -14.19 -26.18 7.12
C TRP A 47 -13.58 -27.56 7.40
N ILE A 48 -13.70 -28.07 8.62
CA ILE A 48 -13.23 -29.42 8.97
C ILE A 48 -13.99 -30.46 8.16
N ASP A 49 -15.32 -30.34 8.12
CA ASP A 49 -16.20 -31.27 7.39
C ASP A 49 -15.96 -31.24 5.86
N ALA A 50 -15.64 -30.04 5.32
CA ALA A 50 -15.30 -29.87 3.92
C ALA A 50 -13.84 -30.24 3.59
N GLY A 51 -13.00 -30.54 4.59
CA GLY A 51 -11.59 -30.90 4.40
C GLY A 51 -10.70 -29.74 3.98
N GLU A 52 -11.04 -28.48 4.37
CA GLU A 52 -10.32 -27.25 4.04
C GLU A 52 -9.08 -27.06 4.94
N ASP A 53 -8.13 -28.00 4.86
CA ASP A 53 -6.91 -28.01 5.66
C ASP A 53 -6.03 -26.79 5.41
N SER A 54 -5.95 -26.28 4.19
CA SER A 54 -5.15 -25.11 3.84
C SER A 54 -5.64 -23.83 4.55
N ILE A 55 -6.97 -23.65 4.63
CA ILE A 55 -7.57 -22.52 5.36
C ILE A 55 -7.30 -22.69 6.86
N LEU A 56 -7.53 -23.89 7.41
CA LEU A 56 -7.34 -24.17 8.84
C LEU A 56 -5.86 -24.00 9.25
N LEU A 57 -4.91 -24.41 8.42
CA LEU A 57 -3.49 -24.20 8.64
C LEU A 57 -3.14 -22.71 8.66
N ASP A 58 -3.70 -21.92 7.76
CA ASP A 58 -3.40 -20.49 7.67
C ASP A 58 -4.07 -19.69 8.80
N VAL A 59 -5.36 -19.91 9.07
CA VAL A 59 -6.08 -19.12 10.09
C VAL A 59 -5.56 -19.33 11.51
N PHE A 60 -4.97 -20.52 11.80
CA PHE A 60 -4.37 -20.82 13.12
C PHE A 60 -2.84 -20.78 13.15
N ALA A 61 -2.19 -20.35 12.06
CA ALA A 61 -0.73 -20.30 11.98
C ALA A 61 -0.09 -19.35 13.01
N GLN A 62 -0.75 -18.25 13.26
CA GLN A 62 -0.32 -17.16 14.16
C GLN A 62 -1.49 -16.26 14.52
N VAL A 63 -1.29 -15.32 15.43
CA VAL A 63 -2.18 -14.15 15.55
C VAL A 63 -1.80 -13.14 14.46
N LEU A 64 -2.80 -12.49 13.85
CA LEU A 64 -2.58 -11.47 12.83
C LEU A 64 -1.58 -10.42 13.36
N PRO A 65 -0.41 -10.30 12.76
CA PRO A 65 0.66 -9.47 13.32
C PRO A 65 0.31 -7.98 13.29
N LEU A 66 0.81 -7.26 14.27
CA LEU A 66 0.87 -5.82 14.24
C LEU A 66 2.14 -5.42 13.50
N GLY A 67 1.98 -4.83 12.31
CA GLY A 67 3.10 -4.31 11.53
C GLY A 67 3.47 -2.89 11.95
N THR A 68 4.53 -2.33 11.35
CA THR A 68 5.04 -0.98 11.61
C THR A 68 4.03 0.15 11.33
N GLY A 69 2.96 -0.13 10.59
CA GLY A 69 1.88 0.82 10.27
C GLY A 69 0.52 0.43 10.83
N GLY A 70 0.46 -0.53 11.76
CA GLY A 70 -0.78 -1.04 12.31
C GLY A 70 -1.04 -2.51 11.95
N ARG A 71 -2.26 -2.98 12.17
CA ARG A 71 -2.69 -4.35 11.87
C ARG A 71 -3.46 -4.35 10.55
N ARG A 72 -3.06 -5.19 9.59
CA ARG A 72 -3.73 -5.34 8.29
C ARG A 72 -3.79 -6.82 7.90
N GLY A 73 -4.91 -7.24 7.36
CA GLY A 73 -5.08 -8.61 6.85
C GLY A 73 -6.47 -8.86 6.32
N THR A 74 -6.67 -10.08 5.84
CA THR A 74 -7.97 -10.56 5.37
C THR A 74 -8.98 -10.58 6.50
N VAL A 75 -10.17 -10.05 6.26
CA VAL A 75 -11.33 -10.16 7.17
C VAL A 75 -11.80 -11.61 7.18
N GLY A 76 -12.10 -12.14 8.36
CA GLY A 76 -12.56 -13.52 8.46
C GLY A 76 -12.45 -14.10 9.86
N VAL A 77 -12.67 -15.40 9.93
CA VAL A 77 -12.68 -16.22 11.16
C VAL A 77 -11.27 -16.68 11.49
N GLY A 78 -10.91 -16.62 12.76
CA GLY A 78 -9.64 -17.13 13.29
C GLY A 78 -8.63 -16.04 13.66
N PRO A 79 -7.59 -16.42 14.43
CA PRO A 79 -6.62 -15.46 14.98
C PRO A 79 -5.73 -14.78 13.90
N ASN A 80 -5.49 -15.43 12.76
CA ASN A 80 -4.72 -14.85 11.66
C ASN A 80 -5.61 -14.07 10.65
N ARG A 81 -6.74 -13.55 11.11
CA ARG A 81 -7.68 -12.75 10.30
C ARG A 81 -7.98 -11.44 11.01
N PHE A 82 -8.39 -10.44 10.23
CA PHE A 82 -8.91 -9.19 10.75
C PHE A 82 -10.38 -9.39 11.17
N ASN A 83 -10.64 -9.29 12.45
CA ASN A 83 -11.96 -9.45 13.07
C ASN A 83 -11.98 -8.76 14.45
N LEU A 84 -13.10 -8.85 15.16
CA LEU A 84 -13.20 -8.23 16.50
C LEU A 84 -12.24 -8.84 17.52
N GLY A 85 -12.00 -10.15 17.43
CA GLY A 85 -11.07 -10.84 18.34
C GLY A 85 -9.63 -10.36 18.21
N THR A 86 -9.23 -9.86 17.05
CA THR A 86 -7.88 -9.32 16.78
C THR A 86 -7.83 -7.79 16.85
N LEU A 87 -8.91 -7.10 16.51
CA LEU A 87 -8.96 -5.64 16.53
C LEU A 87 -9.11 -5.08 17.95
N LEU A 88 -10.11 -5.56 18.71
CA LEU A 88 -10.50 -4.90 19.96
C LEU A 88 -9.42 -4.95 21.05
N PRO A 89 -8.62 -6.01 21.21
CA PRO A 89 -7.47 -5.99 22.11
C PRO A 89 -6.42 -4.93 21.70
N ALA A 90 -6.18 -4.72 20.41
CA ALA A 90 -5.28 -3.68 19.93
C ALA A 90 -5.79 -2.27 20.28
N VAL A 91 -7.11 -2.05 20.11
CA VAL A 91 -7.78 -0.80 20.53
C VAL A 91 -7.66 -0.58 22.05
N ALA A 92 -7.85 -1.63 22.85
CA ALA A 92 -7.71 -1.56 24.30
C ALA A 92 -6.27 -1.25 24.75
N GLY A 93 -5.28 -1.81 24.03
CA GLY A 93 -3.86 -1.47 24.25
C GLY A 93 -3.56 -0.02 23.95
N HIS A 94 -4.06 0.49 22.81
CA HIS A 94 -3.92 1.90 22.45
C HIS A 94 -4.61 2.81 23.49
N ALA A 95 -5.84 2.52 23.88
CA ALA A 95 -6.54 3.26 24.92
C ALA A 95 -5.75 3.30 26.24
N ALA A 96 -5.15 2.19 26.66
CA ALA A 96 -4.31 2.13 27.85
C ALA A 96 -3.06 3.00 27.73
N LEU A 97 -2.42 3.04 26.54
CA LEU A 97 -1.28 3.92 26.29
C LEU A 97 -1.68 5.40 26.39
N LEU A 98 -2.77 5.78 25.72
CA LEU A 98 -3.28 7.16 25.74
C LEU A 98 -3.59 7.61 27.17
N ARG A 99 -4.25 6.77 27.95
CA ARG A 99 -4.53 7.07 29.36
C ARG A 99 -3.28 7.24 30.23
N ARG A 100 -2.21 6.51 29.95
CA ARG A 100 -0.93 6.68 30.66
C ARG A 100 -0.25 8.01 30.33
N ARG A 101 -0.41 8.50 29.07
CA ARG A 101 0.21 9.73 28.58
C ARG A 101 -0.57 10.99 28.94
N ALA A 102 -1.90 10.91 29.03
CA ALA A 102 -2.77 12.05 29.24
C ALA A 102 -2.85 12.47 30.71
N GLN A 103 -2.96 13.78 30.95
CA GLN A 103 -3.20 14.36 32.28
C GLN A 103 -4.70 14.42 32.68
N GLY A 104 -5.59 13.95 31.81
CA GLY A 104 -7.04 13.95 31.98
C GLY A 104 -7.71 12.84 31.20
N ALA A 105 -8.97 13.01 30.83
CA ALA A 105 -9.65 12.08 29.92
C ALA A 105 -9.13 12.30 28.50
N PRO A 106 -8.35 11.35 27.91
CA PRO A 106 -7.83 11.50 26.57
C PRO A 106 -8.95 11.43 25.52
N SER A 107 -8.62 11.89 24.32
CA SER A 107 -9.52 11.82 23.17
C SER A 107 -8.85 11.23 21.94
N VAL A 108 -9.65 10.57 21.09
CA VAL A 108 -9.22 10.01 19.81
C VAL A 108 -10.16 10.43 18.68
N VAL A 109 -9.61 10.57 17.48
CA VAL A 109 -10.42 10.72 16.26
C VAL A 109 -10.45 9.37 15.54
N LEU A 110 -11.63 8.91 15.13
CA LEU A 110 -11.78 7.71 14.33
C LEU A 110 -12.08 8.06 12.87
N ALA A 111 -11.42 7.35 11.98
CA ALA A 111 -11.64 7.41 10.54
C ALA A 111 -11.86 6.02 9.97
N TRP A 112 -12.52 5.95 8.82
CA TRP A 112 -12.70 4.71 8.08
C TRP A 112 -12.96 4.99 6.60
N ASP A 113 -12.54 4.04 5.77
CA ASP A 113 -12.90 4.02 4.36
C ASP A 113 -14.28 3.34 4.13
N ILE A 114 -14.63 3.15 2.87
CA ILE A 114 -15.98 2.71 2.47
C ILE A 114 -16.10 1.20 2.24
N ARG A 115 -15.01 0.43 2.39
CA ARG A 115 -15.00 -1.01 2.06
C ARG A 115 -16.00 -1.82 2.87
N ALA A 116 -16.45 -2.91 2.26
CA ALA A 116 -17.33 -3.89 2.87
C ALA A 116 -16.80 -5.30 2.57
N PHE A 117 -16.78 -6.15 3.57
CA PHE A 117 -16.40 -7.55 3.41
C PHE A 117 -17.46 -8.31 2.60
N THR A 118 -17.04 -8.97 1.53
CA THR A 118 -17.92 -9.66 0.58
C THR A 118 -17.59 -11.14 0.39
N ASP A 119 -16.59 -11.65 1.12
CA ASP A 119 -16.04 -13.00 0.96
C ASP A 119 -15.61 -13.29 -0.49
N LEU A 120 -14.95 -12.33 -1.13
CA LEU A 120 -14.47 -12.44 -2.51
C LEU A 120 -13.54 -13.65 -2.71
N ARG A 121 -12.78 -14.02 -1.66
CA ARG A 121 -11.93 -15.21 -1.66
C ARG A 121 -12.68 -16.50 -1.42
N GLY A 122 -13.95 -16.44 -1.02
CA GLY A 122 -14.83 -17.58 -0.77
C GLY A 122 -14.43 -18.42 0.44
N GLU A 123 -13.65 -17.88 1.38
CA GLU A 123 -13.23 -18.64 2.57
C GLU A 123 -14.42 -19.04 3.45
N LEU A 124 -15.30 -18.07 3.76
CA LEU A 124 -16.51 -18.36 4.53
C LEU A 124 -17.48 -19.24 3.72
N GLY A 125 -17.63 -18.98 2.43
CA GLY A 125 -18.48 -19.77 1.53
C GLY A 125 -18.16 -21.26 1.54
N ARG A 126 -16.89 -21.65 1.73
CA ARG A 126 -16.46 -23.05 1.84
C ARG A 126 -16.92 -23.74 3.13
N ALA A 127 -17.33 -23.00 4.16
CA ALA A 127 -18.00 -23.54 5.34
C ALA A 127 -19.52 -23.75 5.12
N GLY A 128 -20.03 -23.56 3.90
CA GLY A 128 -21.44 -23.74 3.55
C GLY A 128 -22.35 -22.71 4.24
N ALA A 129 -23.54 -23.16 4.67
CA ALA A 129 -24.55 -22.29 5.29
C ALA A 129 -24.04 -21.56 6.54
N ALA A 130 -23.15 -22.19 7.31
CA ALA A 130 -22.56 -21.56 8.51
C ALA A 130 -21.71 -20.35 8.18
N GLY A 131 -20.94 -20.41 7.08
CA GLY A 131 -20.14 -19.27 6.62
C GLY A 131 -21.01 -18.15 6.06
N GLN A 132 -22.03 -18.49 5.29
CA GLN A 132 -22.97 -17.52 4.72
C GLN A 132 -23.77 -16.76 5.80
N ALA A 133 -24.09 -17.42 6.91
CA ALA A 133 -24.79 -16.84 8.05
C ALA A 133 -23.88 -16.13 9.07
N HIS A 134 -22.56 -16.12 8.85
CA HIS A 134 -21.63 -15.56 9.82
C HIS A 134 -21.82 -14.02 9.95
N PRO A 135 -21.80 -13.48 11.19
CA PRO A 135 -22.04 -12.04 11.43
C PRO A 135 -21.13 -11.09 10.65
N LEU A 136 -19.90 -11.50 10.31
CA LEU A 136 -18.96 -10.67 9.54
C LEU A 136 -19.40 -10.43 8.09
N MET A 137 -20.32 -11.22 7.54
CA MET A 137 -20.80 -11.01 6.16
C MET A 137 -21.44 -9.65 6.01
N GLY A 138 -20.94 -8.88 5.04
CA GLY A 138 -21.38 -7.51 4.79
C GLY A 138 -20.85 -6.45 5.76
N TRP A 139 -20.00 -6.80 6.72
CA TRP A 139 -19.37 -5.83 7.62
C TRP A 139 -18.51 -4.82 6.86
N ARG A 140 -18.60 -3.57 7.32
CA ARG A 140 -17.90 -2.42 6.75
C ARG A 140 -16.80 -1.94 7.68
N SER A 141 -15.89 -1.13 7.17
CA SER A 141 -14.91 -0.41 8.01
C SER A 141 -15.59 0.40 9.12
N GLU A 142 -16.76 0.98 8.84
CA GLU A 142 -17.59 1.69 9.83
C GLU A 142 -18.02 0.81 11.00
N ASP A 143 -18.42 -0.44 10.75
CA ASP A 143 -18.86 -1.37 11.80
C ASP A 143 -17.73 -1.70 12.76
N PHE A 144 -16.52 -1.92 12.23
CA PHE A 144 -15.32 -2.10 13.02
C PHE A 144 -14.96 -0.83 13.82
N ALA A 145 -15.11 0.36 13.22
CA ALA A 145 -14.84 1.62 13.89
C ALA A 145 -15.82 1.86 15.06
N ARG A 146 -17.10 1.55 14.88
CA ARG A 146 -18.12 1.63 15.92
C ARG A 146 -17.82 0.69 17.09
N ALA A 147 -17.43 -0.55 16.79
CA ALA A 147 -17.00 -1.50 17.82
C ALA A 147 -15.74 -1.03 18.57
N ALA A 148 -14.79 -0.41 17.87
CA ALA A 148 -13.61 0.21 18.48
C ALA A 148 -13.98 1.40 19.39
N ALA A 149 -14.94 2.24 18.98
CA ALA A 149 -15.42 3.38 19.75
C ALA A 149 -16.02 2.95 21.12
N GLU A 150 -16.73 1.82 21.15
CA GLU A 150 -17.27 1.25 22.38
C GLU A 150 -16.17 0.82 23.37
N VAL A 151 -15.03 0.30 22.86
CA VAL A 151 -13.88 -0.05 23.70
C VAL A 151 -13.17 1.20 24.23
N TYR A 152 -12.95 2.22 23.40
CA TYR A 152 -12.39 3.49 23.83
C TYR A 152 -13.26 4.14 24.92
N ALA A 153 -14.58 4.20 24.70
CA ALA A 153 -15.52 4.76 25.66
C ALA A 153 -15.50 4.01 27.00
N ALA A 154 -15.52 2.67 26.94
CA ALA A 154 -15.41 1.83 28.14
C ALA A 154 -14.08 2.04 28.89
N ALA A 155 -13.01 2.37 28.17
CA ALA A 155 -11.72 2.70 28.74
C ALA A 155 -11.62 4.15 29.26
N GLY A 156 -12.66 4.98 29.13
CA GLY A 156 -12.65 6.39 29.54
C GLY A 156 -11.87 7.29 28.60
N VAL A 157 -11.92 6.99 27.30
CA VAL A 157 -11.36 7.79 26.20
C VAL A 157 -12.52 8.38 25.41
N ARG A 158 -12.52 9.71 25.19
CA ARG A 158 -13.51 10.37 24.34
C ARG A 158 -13.23 10.06 22.86
N VAL A 159 -14.27 9.89 22.08
CA VAL A 159 -14.17 9.49 20.68
C VAL A 159 -14.86 10.50 19.78
N TRP A 160 -14.11 11.10 18.86
CA TRP A 160 -14.64 11.93 17.80
C TRP A 160 -14.97 11.05 16.58
N LEU A 161 -16.25 11.05 16.18
CA LEU A 161 -16.73 10.33 15.00
C LEU A 161 -17.17 11.30 13.92
N PRO A 162 -16.89 11.02 12.63
CA PRO A 162 -17.45 11.79 11.54
C PRO A 162 -18.97 11.69 11.53
N GLY A 163 -19.65 12.83 11.35
CA GLY A 163 -21.09 12.88 11.14
C GLY A 163 -21.49 12.41 9.73
N PRO A 164 -22.78 12.13 9.49
CA PRO A 164 -23.27 11.91 8.13
C PRO A 164 -23.01 13.18 7.31
N PRO A 165 -22.61 13.04 6.02
CA PRO A 165 -22.43 14.18 5.15
C PRO A 165 -23.78 14.87 4.86
N ALA A 166 -23.73 16.15 4.41
CA ALA A 166 -24.92 16.96 4.17
C ALA A 166 -25.89 16.37 3.12
N ASP A 167 -25.38 15.55 2.20
CA ASP A 167 -26.15 14.83 1.18
C ASP A 167 -26.87 13.57 1.71
N GLY A 168 -26.78 13.29 3.02
CA GLY A 168 -27.37 12.11 3.64
C GLY A 168 -26.66 10.78 3.29
N GLY A 169 -25.51 10.85 2.65
CA GLY A 169 -24.69 9.70 2.27
C GLY A 169 -24.05 8.99 3.46
N ARG A 170 -23.22 8.00 3.17
CA ARG A 170 -22.45 7.27 4.20
C ARG A 170 -21.39 8.16 4.83
N SER A 171 -21.25 8.06 6.13
CA SER A 171 -20.16 8.65 6.88
C SER A 171 -18.82 7.95 6.53
N ALA A 172 -17.79 8.73 6.30
CA ALA A 172 -16.41 8.27 6.13
C ALA A 172 -15.46 9.44 6.40
N LEU A 173 -14.21 9.16 6.72
CA LEU A 173 -13.15 10.16 6.88
C LEU A 173 -11.87 9.62 6.24
N SER A 174 -11.22 10.45 5.44
CA SER A 174 -9.98 10.08 4.78
C SER A 174 -8.78 10.08 5.75
N THR A 175 -7.68 9.42 5.35
CA THR A 175 -6.41 9.44 6.09
C THR A 175 -5.90 10.87 6.33
N PRO A 176 -5.83 11.78 5.32
CA PRO A 176 -5.37 13.15 5.56
C PRO A 176 -6.32 13.97 6.44
N GLU A 177 -7.66 13.82 6.31
CA GLU A 177 -8.62 14.46 7.21
C GLU A 177 -8.41 14.00 8.65
N LEU A 178 -8.16 12.70 8.90
CA LEU A 178 -7.85 12.18 10.22
C LEU A 178 -6.60 12.84 10.81
N SER A 179 -5.51 12.84 10.06
CA SER A 179 -4.24 13.46 10.50
C SER A 179 -4.42 14.93 10.86
N PHE A 180 -5.16 15.68 10.01
CA PHE A 180 -5.49 17.07 10.25
C PHE A 180 -6.38 17.25 11.50
N ALA A 181 -7.44 16.45 11.64
CA ALA A 181 -8.39 16.54 12.73
C ALA A 181 -7.75 16.26 14.10
N ILE A 182 -6.86 15.26 14.19
CA ILE A 182 -6.09 14.99 15.42
C ILE A 182 -5.37 16.25 15.88
N ARG A 183 -4.69 16.93 14.97
CA ARG A 183 -3.91 18.15 15.24
C ARG A 183 -4.79 19.35 15.58
N ALA A 184 -5.85 19.57 14.80
CA ALA A 184 -6.79 20.69 14.97
C ALA A 184 -7.53 20.61 16.32
N LEU A 185 -7.98 19.42 16.70
CA LEU A 185 -8.65 19.16 17.97
C LEU A 185 -7.69 18.98 19.14
N LYS A 186 -6.38 18.90 18.88
CA LYS A 186 -5.36 18.50 19.87
C LYS A 186 -5.76 17.19 20.57
N ALA A 187 -6.27 16.24 19.78
CA ALA A 187 -6.61 14.93 20.28
C ALA A 187 -5.33 14.14 20.62
N ASP A 188 -5.44 13.22 21.58
CA ASP A 188 -4.29 12.43 22.06
C ASP A 188 -3.89 11.34 21.06
N GLY A 189 -4.74 11.03 20.07
CA GLY A 189 -4.44 10.06 19.03
C GLY A 189 -5.60 9.86 18.07
N GLY A 190 -5.48 8.80 17.25
CA GLY A 190 -6.49 8.41 16.29
C GLY A 190 -6.43 6.97 15.87
N LEU A 191 -7.47 6.52 15.18
CA LEU A 191 -7.56 5.18 14.58
C LEU A 191 -8.18 5.30 13.19
N ASN A 192 -7.52 4.73 12.19
CA ASN A 192 -8.07 4.61 10.85
C ASN A 192 -8.35 3.14 10.51
N LEU A 193 -9.60 2.82 10.16
CA LEU A 193 -10.05 1.52 9.69
C LEU A 193 -10.03 1.52 8.15
N SER A 194 -8.93 1.08 7.58
CA SER A 194 -8.73 1.00 6.13
C SER A 194 -7.61 0.02 5.80
N ALA A 195 -7.75 -0.70 4.69
CA ALA A 195 -6.65 -1.41 4.06
C ALA A 195 -6.14 -0.67 2.80
N SER A 196 -6.40 0.65 2.67
CA SER A 196 -5.96 1.47 1.53
C SER A 196 -6.43 0.82 0.20
N HIS A 197 -5.53 0.57 -0.72
CA HIS A 197 -5.76 0.03 -2.06
C HIS A 197 -6.01 -1.49 -2.14
N ASN A 198 -6.05 -2.22 -1.02
CA ASN A 198 -6.28 -3.66 -1.03
C ASN A 198 -7.75 -4.00 -1.42
N PRO A 199 -8.02 -5.23 -1.88
CA PRO A 199 -9.37 -5.70 -2.15
C PRO A 199 -10.34 -5.57 -0.95
N PRO A 200 -11.66 -5.65 -1.17
CA PRO A 200 -12.67 -5.43 -0.13
C PRO A 200 -12.60 -6.42 1.04
N ASP A 201 -12.06 -7.62 0.77
CA ASP A 201 -11.88 -8.66 1.80
C ASP A 201 -10.74 -8.38 2.78
N ASP A 202 -9.90 -7.37 2.53
CA ASP A 202 -8.88 -6.94 3.47
C ASP A 202 -9.37 -5.73 4.27
N ASN A 203 -8.98 -5.66 5.55
CA ASN A 203 -9.14 -4.45 6.35
C ASN A 203 -7.88 -4.22 7.20
N GLY A 204 -7.82 -3.05 7.83
CA GLY A 204 -6.69 -2.68 8.68
C GLY A 204 -7.04 -1.65 9.72
N ALA A 205 -6.22 -1.59 10.76
CA ALA A 205 -6.30 -0.61 11.84
C ALA A 205 -4.94 0.08 11.96
N LYS A 206 -4.87 1.33 11.53
CA LYS A 206 -3.68 2.20 11.67
C LYS A 206 -3.89 3.06 12.92
N LEU A 207 -2.94 3.05 13.85
CA LEU A 207 -2.98 3.80 15.11
C LEU A 207 -2.10 5.05 15.00
N TYR A 208 -2.63 6.19 15.42
CA TYR A 208 -2.01 7.51 15.31
C TYR A 208 -1.76 8.12 16.68
N GLY A 209 -0.64 8.81 16.82
CA GLY A 209 -0.31 9.61 17.98
C GLY A 209 -0.84 11.05 17.91
N PRO A 210 -0.54 11.88 18.92
CA PRO A 210 -1.02 13.27 19.02
C PRO A 210 -0.45 14.20 17.95
N SER A 211 0.65 13.81 17.28
CA SER A 211 1.21 14.54 16.15
C SER A 211 0.32 14.51 14.91
N GLY A 212 -0.65 13.58 14.84
CA GLY A 212 -1.42 13.26 13.64
C GLY A 212 -0.70 12.32 12.67
N GLY A 213 0.45 11.77 13.08
CA GLY A 213 1.20 10.71 12.40
C GLY A 213 1.17 9.41 13.22
N GLN A 214 1.62 8.31 12.60
CA GLN A 214 1.84 7.05 13.30
C GLN A 214 3.12 7.14 14.12
N GLU A 215 3.15 6.43 15.27
CA GLU A 215 4.33 6.40 16.13
C GLU A 215 5.54 5.76 15.44
N VAL A 216 6.73 6.28 15.75
CA VAL A 216 8.01 5.77 15.26
C VAL A 216 8.85 5.21 16.41
N PRO A 217 9.87 4.38 16.15
CA PRO A 217 10.79 3.91 17.17
C PRO A 217 11.49 5.07 17.93
N PRO A 218 11.62 5.02 19.27
CA PRO A 218 11.26 3.90 20.15
C PRO A 218 9.82 3.93 20.68
N ASP A 219 9.04 4.96 20.39
CA ASP A 219 7.71 5.15 20.98
C ASP A 219 6.68 4.11 20.50
N ASP A 220 6.85 3.55 19.31
CA ASP A 220 6.00 2.46 18.80
C ASP A 220 6.15 1.16 19.62
N ASP A 221 7.29 0.92 20.30
CA ASP A 221 7.46 -0.22 21.20
C ASP A 221 6.52 -0.13 22.42
N LEU A 222 6.29 1.07 22.95
CA LEU A 222 5.33 1.27 24.06
C LEU A 222 3.90 0.91 23.64
N LEU A 223 3.56 1.18 22.39
CA LEU A 223 2.28 0.79 21.82
C LEU A 223 2.18 -0.73 21.65
N LEU A 224 3.25 -1.36 21.11
CA LEU A 224 3.33 -2.82 20.98
C LEU A 224 3.20 -3.54 22.31
N GLU A 225 3.90 -3.07 23.35
CA GLU A 225 3.82 -3.60 24.72
C GLU A 225 2.40 -3.48 25.29
N ALA A 226 1.78 -2.31 25.14
CA ALA A 226 0.43 -2.07 25.64
C ALA A 226 -0.60 -2.98 24.94
N ILE A 227 -0.44 -3.20 23.64
CA ILE A 227 -1.30 -4.12 22.87
C ILE A 227 -1.07 -5.56 23.31
N ALA A 228 0.17 -6.02 23.42
CA ALA A 228 0.49 -7.37 23.87
C ALA A 228 -0.10 -7.66 25.27
N ALA A 229 0.00 -6.69 26.17
CA ALA A 229 -0.60 -6.80 27.50
C ALA A 229 -2.15 -6.84 27.46
N ALA A 230 -2.77 -6.14 26.50
CA ALA A 230 -4.22 -6.19 26.32
C ALA A 230 -4.67 -7.53 25.71
N GLU A 231 -3.94 -8.07 24.76
CA GLU A 231 -4.20 -9.39 24.16
C GLU A 231 -4.18 -10.51 25.21
N GLN A 232 -3.24 -10.46 26.14
CA GLN A 232 -3.16 -11.42 27.26
C GLN A 232 -4.37 -11.34 28.20
N ARG A 233 -5.00 -10.18 28.34
CA ARG A 233 -6.20 -9.99 29.17
C ARG A 233 -7.48 -10.53 28.51
N GLY A 234 -7.46 -10.80 27.21
CA GLY A 234 -8.60 -11.29 26.44
C GLY A 234 -9.56 -10.19 25.99
N ALA A 235 -10.84 -10.53 25.83
CA ALA A 235 -11.83 -9.61 25.26
C ALA A 235 -12.00 -8.36 26.15
N PRO A 236 -11.82 -7.14 25.61
CA PRO A 236 -11.97 -5.92 26.39
C PRO A 236 -13.43 -5.59 26.68
N ALA A 237 -13.66 -4.82 27.74
CA ALA A 237 -14.96 -4.24 28.03
C ALA A 237 -15.41 -3.31 26.91
N ARG A 238 -16.72 -3.29 26.65
CA ARG A 238 -17.36 -2.41 25.69
C ARG A 238 -18.50 -1.65 26.35
N LEU A 239 -18.59 -0.36 26.07
CA LEU A 239 -19.75 0.46 26.44
C LEU A 239 -20.60 0.63 25.15
N PRO A 240 -21.83 0.11 25.09
CA PRO A 240 -22.69 0.25 23.91
C PRO A 240 -22.75 1.67 23.40
N LEU A 241 -22.71 1.85 22.07
CA LEU A 241 -22.51 3.16 21.43
C LEU A 241 -23.53 4.21 21.88
N ASP A 242 -24.82 3.83 22.01
CA ASP A 242 -25.88 4.73 22.47
C ASP A 242 -25.67 5.15 23.93
N ALA A 243 -25.27 4.23 24.80
CA ALA A 243 -24.95 4.53 26.19
C ALA A 243 -23.69 5.40 26.31
N ALA A 244 -22.69 5.13 25.47
CA ALA A 244 -21.47 5.93 25.40
C ALA A 244 -21.76 7.36 24.92
N ALA A 245 -22.64 7.53 23.93
CA ALA A 245 -23.09 8.83 23.44
C ALA A 245 -23.88 9.59 24.51
N ALA A 246 -24.84 8.92 25.16
CA ALA A 246 -25.60 9.52 26.25
C ALA A 246 -24.73 9.95 27.44
N ALA A 247 -23.62 9.24 27.68
CA ALA A 247 -22.63 9.58 28.72
C ALA A 247 -21.59 10.61 28.27
N GLY A 248 -21.65 11.13 27.05
CA GLY A 248 -20.73 12.14 26.52
C GLY A 248 -19.33 11.61 26.13
N TRP A 249 -19.17 10.30 25.94
CA TRP A 249 -17.92 9.72 25.46
C TRP A 249 -17.80 9.71 23.94
N ILE A 250 -18.92 9.73 23.22
CA ILE A 250 -18.95 9.82 21.76
C ILE A 250 -19.33 11.23 21.38
N LEU A 251 -18.48 11.87 20.60
CA LEU A 251 -18.60 13.24 20.13
C LEU A 251 -18.66 13.26 18.62
N ARG A 252 -19.46 14.17 18.05
CA ARG A 252 -19.43 14.44 16.60
C ARG A 252 -18.21 15.27 16.26
N LEU A 253 -17.46 14.86 15.23
CA LEU A 253 -16.39 15.68 14.64
C LEU A 253 -16.99 17.01 14.15
N PRO A 254 -16.48 18.17 14.59
CA PRO A 254 -17.01 19.46 14.19
C PRO A 254 -16.81 19.73 12.69
N ASP A 255 -17.81 20.31 12.04
CA ASP A 255 -17.76 20.60 10.60
C ASP A 255 -16.68 21.65 10.28
N ASP A 256 -16.42 22.60 11.18
CA ASP A 256 -15.38 23.61 11.06
C ASP A 256 -13.96 23.04 10.98
N VAL A 257 -13.71 21.85 11.53
CA VAL A 257 -12.43 21.13 11.38
C VAL A 257 -12.25 20.68 9.93
N ILE A 258 -13.31 20.21 9.28
CA ILE A 258 -13.30 19.80 7.88
C ILE A 258 -13.16 21.03 6.97
N ASP A 259 -13.88 22.11 7.28
CA ASP A 259 -13.77 23.39 6.57
C ASP A 259 -12.34 23.96 6.67
N ALA A 260 -11.72 23.87 7.84
CA ALA A 260 -10.32 24.28 8.05
C ALA A 260 -9.33 23.44 7.24
N TYR A 261 -9.57 22.11 7.09
CA TYR A 261 -8.78 21.26 6.21
C TYR A 261 -8.86 21.72 4.75
N HIS A 262 -10.07 22.01 4.24
CA HIS A 262 -10.24 22.54 2.88
C HIS A 262 -9.63 23.93 2.71
N ALA A 263 -9.73 24.78 3.72
CA ALA A 263 -9.10 26.10 3.72
C ALA A 263 -7.56 26.01 3.71
N ASP A 264 -6.98 25.00 4.36
CA ASP A 264 -5.54 24.73 4.29
C ASP A 264 -5.12 24.30 2.88
N LEU A 265 -5.86 23.38 2.25
CA LEU A 265 -5.59 22.96 0.86
C LEU A 265 -5.63 24.13 -0.13
N ALA A 266 -6.56 25.05 0.04
CA ALA A 266 -6.70 26.23 -0.82
C ALA A 266 -5.47 27.15 -0.79
N GLN A 267 -4.61 27.06 0.23
CA GLN A 267 -3.38 27.83 0.34
C GLN A 267 -2.20 27.24 -0.43
N LEU A 268 -2.35 26.03 -0.98
CA LEU A 268 -1.24 25.38 -1.70
C LEU A 268 -0.88 26.09 -3.00
N LEU A 269 -1.88 26.55 -3.73
CA LEU A 269 -1.69 27.16 -5.04
C LEU A 269 -1.69 28.70 -4.97
N PRO A 270 -0.94 29.40 -5.84
CA PRO A 270 -0.98 30.85 -5.92
C PRO A 270 -2.40 31.38 -6.19
N GLN A 271 -2.82 32.42 -5.49
CA GLN A 271 -4.12 33.08 -5.70
C GLN A 271 -4.18 33.85 -7.04
N GLY A 272 -5.41 34.10 -7.50
CA GLY A 272 -5.65 34.90 -8.71
C GLY A 272 -5.36 34.16 -10.01
N ARG A 273 -5.35 32.86 -10.00
CA ARG A 273 -5.09 32.03 -11.14
C ARG A 273 -6.22 32.08 -12.17
N PRO A 274 -5.93 32.15 -13.49
CA PRO A 274 -6.95 31.98 -14.52
C PRO A 274 -7.59 30.60 -14.40
N ALA A 275 -8.88 30.48 -14.72
CA ALA A 275 -9.61 29.21 -14.79
C ALA A 275 -8.80 28.16 -15.61
N GLY A 276 -8.83 26.90 -15.16
CA GLY A 276 -8.13 25.80 -15.78
C GLY A 276 -8.53 25.61 -17.25
N ARG A 277 -7.53 25.46 -18.11
CA ARG A 277 -7.72 25.20 -19.55
C ARG A 277 -7.87 23.73 -19.84
N LEU A 278 -7.15 22.90 -19.06
CA LEU A 278 -7.15 21.45 -19.21
C LEU A 278 -8.42 20.84 -18.59
N GLY A 279 -9.03 19.88 -19.28
CA GLY A 279 -10.03 19.02 -18.68
C GLY A 279 -9.35 17.97 -17.81
N VAL A 280 -9.88 17.75 -16.62
CA VAL A 280 -9.42 16.76 -15.66
C VAL A 280 -10.53 15.74 -15.41
N ARG A 281 -10.30 14.48 -15.77
CA ARG A 281 -11.16 13.37 -15.40
C ARG A 281 -10.73 12.87 -14.02
N PHE A 282 -11.68 12.78 -13.10
CA PHE A 282 -11.41 12.37 -11.72
C PHE A 282 -12.10 11.06 -11.38
N THR A 283 -11.37 10.13 -10.78
CA THR A 283 -11.94 8.94 -10.15
C THR A 283 -11.44 8.79 -8.70
N ASN A 284 -12.38 8.64 -7.79
CA ASN A 284 -12.10 8.27 -6.40
C ASN A 284 -12.05 6.75 -6.20
N LEU A 285 -12.13 5.92 -7.26
CA LEU A 285 -12.22 4.46 -7.17
C LEU A 285 -13.18 4.00 -6.06
N HIS A 286 -14.34 4.65 -5.98
CA HIS A 286 -15.35 4.51 -4.93
C HIS A 286 -14.97 5.03 -3.54
N GLY A 287 -13.74 5.55 -3.34
CA GLY A 287 -13.17 5.94 -2.07
C GLY A 287 -13.55 7.33 -1.55
N THR A 288 -12.87 7.75 -0.48
CA THR A 288 -13.17 8.99 0.27
C THR A 288 -12.71 10.26 -0.45
N ALA A 289 -11.87 10.17 -1.49
CA ALA A 289 -11.34 11.32 -2.24
C ALA A 289 -12.43 12.20 -2.89
N ARG A 290 -13.67 11.69 -3.05
CA ARG A 290 -14.82 12.53 -3.43
C ARG A 290 -15.09 13.69 -2.45
N ARG A 291 -14.65 13.55 -1.20
CA ARG A 291 -14.82 14.57 -0.14
C ARG A 291 -13.64 15.53 -0.03
N THR A 292 -12.48 15.14 -0.49
CA THR A 292 -11.23 15.89 -0.32
C THR A 292 -10.69 16.39 -1.66
N VAL A 293 -10.32 15.50 -2.56
CA VAL A 293 -9.66 15.83 -3.83
C VAL A 293 -10.61 16.54 -4.80
N LEU A 294 -11.81 15.99 -5.00
CA LEU A 294 -12.76 16.57 -5.96
C LEU A 294 -13.13 18.03 -5.60
N PRO A 295 -13.58 18.35 -4.37
CA PRO A 295 -13.89 19.73 -4.02
C PRO A 295 -12.66 20.64 -3.99
N ALA A 296 -11.47 20.14 -3.62
CA ALA A 296 -10.24 20.92 -3.65
C ALA A 296 -9.86 21.35 -5.07
N LEU A 297 -9.91 20.43 -6.04
CA LEU A 297 -9.66 20.73 -7.44
C LEU A 297 -10.71 21.71 -8.02
N GLN A 298 -11.99 21.55 -7.67
CA GLN A 298 -13.06 22.45 -8.10
C GLN A 298 -12.88 23.85 -7.50
N ALA A 299 -12.58 23.94 -6.21
CA ALA A 299 -12.34 25.22 -5.52
C ALA A 299 -11.10 25.95 -6.08
N ALA A 300 -10.09 25.20 -6.53
CA ALA A 300 -8.91 25.74 -7.20
C ALA A 300 -9.18 26.19 -8.65
N GLY A 301 -10.41 26.02 -9.17
CA GLY A 301 -10.82 26.45 -10.51
C GLY A 301 -10.44 25.52 -11.66
N PHE A 302 -10.06 24.27 -11.38
CA PHE A 302 -9.85 23.27 -12.43
C PHE A 302 -11.17 22.78 -13.02
N ARG A 303 -11.18 22.48 -14.32
CA ARG A 303 -12.34 21.91 -15.01
C ARG A 303 -12.41 20.40 -14.78
N VAL A 304 -12.95 20.00 -13.62
CA VAL A 304 -12.98 18.60 -13.18
C VAL A 304 -14.31 17.95 -13.52
N ARG A 305 -14.26 16.75 -14.09
CA ARG A 305 -15.39 15.88 -14.38
C ARG A 305 -15.18 14.52 -13.71
N PRO A 306 -16.03 14.13 -12.75
CA PRO A 306 -15.91 12.83 -12.12
C PRO A 306 -16.30 11.69 -13.08
N VAL A 307 -15.77 10.50 -12.83
CA VAL A 307 -16.28 9.23 -13.39
C VAL A 307 -17.50 8.84 -12.58
N GLU A 308 -18.69 9.09 -13.12
CA GLU A 308 -19.95 8.91 -12.38
C GLU A 308 -20.15 7.48 -11.87
N ALA A 309 -19.74 6.47 -12.65
CA ALA A 309 -19.84 5.06 -12.28
C ALA A 309 -18.97 4.70 -11.04
N GLN A 310 -17.96 5.52 -10.71
CA GLN A 310 -17.05 5.29 -9.59
C GLN A 310 -17.18 6.34 -8.48
N LEU A 311 -18.03 7.35 -8.65
CA LEU A 311 -18.18 8.45 -7.69
C LEU A 311 -18.89 8.00 -6.41
N ALA A 312 -19.91 7.17 -6.53
CA ALA A 312 -20.65 6.64 -5.40
C ALA A 312 -19.81 5.67 -4.57
N TYR A 313 -20.04 5.65 -3.25
CA TYR A 313 -19.43 4.70 -2.35
C TYR A 313 -19.90 3.26 -2.62
N ASP A 314 -19.01 2.42 -3.10
CA ASP A 314 -19.21 0.98 -3.27
C ASP A 314 -18.11 0.21 -2.56
N GLY A 315 -18.44 -0.37 -1.42
CA GLY A 315 -17.48 -1.11 -0.59
C GLY A 315 -16.96 -2.41 -1.20
N ALA A 316 -17.59 -2.92 -2.26
CA ALA A 316 -17.13 -4.07 -3.03
C ALA A 316 -16.21 -3.68 -4.20
N PHE A 317 -16.02 -2.39 -4.47
CA PHE A 317 -15.22 -1.86 -5.59
C PHE A 317 -15.60 -2.47 -6.94
N SER A 318 -16.91 -2.56 -7.21
CA SER A 318 -17.48 -3.41 -8.26
C SER A 318 -17.02 -3.10 -9.68
N THR A 319 -16.69 -1.83 -9.96
CA THR A 319 -16.23 -1.39 -11.29
C THR A 319 -14.70 -1.34 -11.41
N VAL A 320 -13.99 -1.63 -10.32
CA VAL A 320 -12.51 -1.57 -10.31
C VAL A 320 -11.94 -2.93 -10.72
N PRO A 321 -10.97 -2.99 -11.65
CA PRO A 321 -10.26 -4.20 -12.01
C PRO A 321 -9.66 -4.90 -10.77
N PHE A 322 -9.72 -6.23 -10.75
CA PHE A 322 -9.24 -7.06 -9.64
C PHE A 322 -9.90 -6.74 -8.28
N ARG A 323 -10.94 -5.91 -8.24
CA ARG A 323 -11.51 -5.36 -7.00
C ARG A 323 -10.45 -4.70 -6.10
N ALA A 324 -9.33 -4.30 -6.65
CA ALA A 324 -8.21 -3.69 -5.93
C ALA A 324 -8.09 -2.21 -6.36
N PRO A 325 -8.63 -1.26 -5.60
CA PRO A 325 -8.71 0.15 -5.98
C PRO A 325 -7.35 0.85 -5.79
N ASN A 326 -6.38 0.43 -6.60
CA ASN A 326 -5.00 0.90 -6.53
C ASN A 326 -4.67 1.83 -7.72
N PRO A 327 -4.50 3.14 -7.50
CA PRO A 327 -4.15 4.08 -8.55
C PRO A 327 -2.73 3.88 -9.12
N GLU A 328 -1.89 3.05 -8.49
CA GLU A 328 -0.59 2.63 -9.03
C GLU A 328 -0.74 1.64 -10.21
N VAL A 329 -1.89 0.95 -10.29
CA VAL A 329 -2.19 -0.04 -11.33
C VAL A 329 -2.87 0.65 -12.50
N PRO A 330 -2.23 0.77 -13.68
CA PRO A 330 -2.79 1.48 -14.83
C PRO A 330 -4.21 1.04 -15.19
N ALA A 331 -4.51 -0.25 -15.13
CA ALA A 331 -5.84 -0.80 -15.42
C ALA A 331 -6.96 -0.19 -14.54
N CYS A 332 -6.65 0.30 -13.34
CA CYS A 332 -7.62 0.97 -12.48
C CYS A 332 -8.04 2.35 -13.02
N LEU A 333 -7.24 2.93 -13.92
CA LEU A 333 -7.51 4.21 -14.56
C LEU A 333 -8.14 4.07 -15.95
N ASP A 334 -8.25 2.85 -16.52
CA ASP A 334 -8.73 2.61 -17.88
C ASP A 334 -10.11 3.21 -18.16
N LEU A 335 -11.07 3.06 -17.23
CA LEU A 335 -12.40 3.64 -17.37
C LEU A 335 -12.34 5.18 -17.42
N ALA A 336 -11.54 5.78 -16.55
CA ALA A 336 -11.36 7.23 -16.52
C ALA A 336 -10.64 7.73 -17.78
N ILE A 337 -9.66 7.01 -18.31
CA ILE A 337 -8.97 7.32 -19.56
C ILE A 337 -9.95 7.25 -20.75
N ALA A 338 -10.78 6.21 -20.82
CA ALA A 338 -11.77 6.07 -21.89
C ALA A 338 -12.78 7.23 -21.90
N GLU A 339 -13.29 7.62 -20.72
CA GLU A 339 -14.19 8.78 -20.60
C GLU A 339 -13.47 10.11 -20.89
N ALA A 340 -12.21 10.25 -20.46
CA ALA A 340 -11.40 11.43 -20.74
C ALA A 340 -11.16 11.60 -22.25
N GLU A 341 -10.84 10.53 -22.94
CA GLU A 341 -10.68 10.53 -24.43
C GLU A 341 -11.97 10.96 -25.11
N ALA A 342 -13.11 10.39 -24.72
CA ALA A 342 -14.41 10.71 -25.30
C ALA A 342 -14.84 12.18 -25.10
N GLN A 343 -14.40 12.81 -24.02
CA GLN A 343 -14.77 14.18 -23.63
C GLN A 343 -13.67 15.23 -23.92
N GLY A 344 -12.52 14.80 -24.47
CA GLY A 344 -11.39 15.67 -24.74
C GLY A 344 -10.73 16.22 -23.47
N ASP A 345 -10.72 15.47 -22.37
CA ASP A 345 -9.93 15.78 -21.20
C ASP A 345 -8.45 15.50 -21.46
N ALA A 346 -7.57 16.19 -20.75
CA ALA A 346 -6.12 16.05 -20.92
C ALA A 346 -5.44 15.27 -19.77
N LEU A 347 -6.10 15.19 -18.63
CA LEU A 347 -5.58 14.57 -17.42
C LEU A 347 -6.60 13.60 -16.84
N VAL A 348 -6.10 12.54 -16.21
CA VAL A 348 -6.85 11.65 -15.31
C VAL A 348 -6.17 11.68 -13.96
N ILE A 349 -6.94 11.94 -12.91
CA ILE A 349 -6.53 11.84 -11.50
C ILE A 349 -7.34 10.70 -10.87
N GLY A 350 -6.65 9.72 -10.31
CA GLY A 350 -7.24 8.61 -9.55
C GLY A 350 -6.73 8.59 -8.11
N CYS A 351 -7.58 8.16 -7.16
CA CYS A 351 -7.19 8.09 -5.74
C CYS A 351 -7.63 6.75 -5.14
N ASP A 352 -6.86 6.27 -4.16
CA ASP A 352 -7.21 5.09 -3.39
C ASP A 352 -8.32 5.37 -2.36
N PRO A 353 -8.92 4.33 -1.74
CA PRO A 353 -10.09 4.48 -0.89
C PRO A 353 -9.95 5.40 0.32
N ASP A 354 -8.79 5.50 0.93
CA ASP A 354 -8.54 6.38 2.08
C ASP A 354 -7.86 7.70 1.69
N ALA A 355 -7.77 7.98 0.36
CA ALA A 355 -7.34 9.24 -0.24
C ALA A 355 -5.95 9.73 0.21
N ASP A 356 -5.04 8.80 0.45
CA ASP A 356 -3.64 9.11 0.78
C ASP A 356 -2.69 8.97 -0.43
N ARG A 357 -3.18 8.45 -1.58
CA ARG A 357 -2.42 8.26 -2.81
C ARG A 357 -3.10 8.86 -4.02
N VAL A 358 -2.29 9.36 -4.95
CA VAL A 358 -2.75 9.94 -6.22
C VAL A 358 -2.10 9.24 -7.41
N GLY A 359 -2.91 8.70 -8.32
CA GLY A 359 -2.50 8.22 -9.64
C GLY A 359 -2.74 9.27 -10.70
N LEU A 360 -1.90 9.30 -11.70
CA LEU A 360 -1.97 10.24 -12.82
C LEU A 360 -1.83 9.51 -14.14
N ALA A 361 -2.76 9.79 -15.06
CA ALA A 361 -2.52 9.61 -16.49
C ALA A 361 -2.68 10.95 -17.19
N ALA A 362 -1.87 11.17 -18.22
CA ALA A 362 -1.95 12.38 -19.03
C ALA A 362 -1.86 12.04 -20.52
N ARG A 363 -2.53 12.85 -21.34
CA ARG A 363 -2.41 12.80 -22.79
C ARG A 363 -1.10 13.46 -23.22
N VAL A 364 -0.11 12.65 -23.56
CA VAL A 364 1.25 13.09 -23.88
C VAL A 364 1.61 12.95 -25.36
N HIS A 365 0.76 12.26 -26.11
CA HIS A 365 0.91 12.03 -27.54
C HIS A 365 -0.34 12.50 -28.31
N PRO A 366 -0.58 13.84 -28.41
CA PRO A 366 -1.79 14.37 -29.03
C PRO A 366 -1.92 14.01 -30.53
N GLU A 367 -0.81 13.62 -31.17
CA GLU A 367 -0.76 13.12 -32.56
C GLU A 367 -1.31 11.69 -32.70
N ARG A 368 -1.53 10.96 -31.59
CA ARG A 368 -2.12 9.61 -31.56
C ARG A 368 -3.57 9.69 -31.07
N THR A 369 -4.33 8.65 -31.35
CA THR A 369 -5.72 8.51 -30.90
C THR A 369 -5.89 7.30 -29.97
N GLY A 370 -6.92 7.34 -29.17
CA GLY A 370 -7.24 6.27 -28.22
C GLY A 370 -6.19 6.11 -27.10
N PRO A 371 -6.13 4.93 -26.48
CA PRO A 371 -5.23 4.69 -25.34
C PRO A 371 -3.76 4.97 -25.63
N ALA A 372 -3.31 4.86 -26.88
CA ALA A 372 -1.93 5.13 -27.28
C ALA A 372 -1.50 6.61 -27.18
N SER A 373 -2.45 7.54 -26.96
CA SER A 373 -2.16 8.96 -26.68
C SER A 373 -1.88 9.23 -25.20
N TRP A 374 -2.23 8.31 -24.31
CA TRP A 374 -2.15 8.43 -22.88
C TRP A 374 -0.91 7.74 -22.30
N ARG A 375 -0.44 8.27 -21.19
CA ARG A 375 0.60 7.68 -20.35
C ARG A 375 0.16 7.72 -18.89
N CYS A 376 0.17 6.57 -18.24
CA CYS A 376 0.17 6.48 -16.78
C CYS A 376 1.59 6.73 -16.26
N PHE A 377 1.70 7.56 -15.22
CA PHE A 377 3.00 7.87 -14.60
C PHE A 377 3.20 6.98 -13.36
N SER A 378 4.40 6.40 -13.25
CA SER A 378 4.76 5.64 -12.05
C SER A 378 4.93 6.55 -10.82
N GLY A 379 4.90 5.96 -9.61
CA GLY A 379 5.10 6.73 -8.38
C GLY A 379 6.42 7.48 -8.33
N ASP A 380 7.49 6.91 -8.88
CA ASP A 380 8.79 7.56 -8.98
C ASP A 380 8.81 8.71 -9.99
N GLU A 381 8.04 8.61 -11.06
CA GLU A 381 7.84 9.72 -12.00
C GLU A 381 7.00 10.82 -11.38
N LEU A 382 5.93 10.44 -10.65
CA LEU A 382 5.12 11.37 -9.87
C LEU A 382 5.95 12.09 -8.80
N ALA A 383 6.78 11.38 -8.06
CA ALA A 383 7.70 11.98 -7.08
C ALA A 383 8.60 13.04 -7.72
N THR A 384 9.07 12.78 -8.96
CA THR A 384 9.88 13.74 -9.72
C THR A 384 9.06 14.96 -10.16
N LEU A 385 7.86 14.75 -10.73
CA LEU A 385 6.98 15.84 -11.16
C LEU A 385 6.50 16.67 -9.97
N LEU A 386 6.20 16.04 -8.84
CA LEU A 386 5.86 16.72 -7.59
C LEU A 386 7.05 17.53 -7.04
N THR A 387 8.29 17.05 -7.20
CA THR A 387 9.48 17.81 -6.86
C THR A 387 9.58 19.06 -7.75
N VAL A 388 9.35 18.94 -9.07
CA VAL A 388 9.30 20.10 -9.99
C VAL A 388 8.23 21.09 -9.54
N ALA A 389 7.02 20.61 -9.24
CA ALA A 389 5.90 21.43 -8.79
C ALA A 389 6.22 22.14 -7.48
N ALA A 390 6.69 21.41 -6.46
CA ALA A 390 7.00 21.94 -5.14
C ALA A 390 8.07 23.04 -5.19
N LEU A 391 9.14 22.83 -5.97
CA LEU A 391 10.19 23.82 -6.15
C LEU A 391 9.70 25.09 -6.87
N ARG A 392 8.78 24.97 -7.82
CA ARG A 392 8.19 26.12 -8.54
C ARG A 392 7.11 26.85 -7.74
N LEU A 393 6.38 26.15 -6.87
CA LEU A 393 5.36 26.74 -6.00
C LEU A 393 5.94 27.54 -4.83
N ARG A 394 7.19 27.28 -4.49
CA ARG A 394 7.85 27.99 -3.38
C ARG A 394 8.25 29.41 -3.78
N PRO A 395 7.95 30.41 -2.94
CA PRO A 395 8.52 31.74 -3.10
C PRO A 395 10.03 31.70 -2.90
N ALA A 396 10.74 32.68 -3.48
CA ALA A 396 12.17 32.86 -3.23
C ALA A 396 12.41 33.10 -1.71
N GLY A 397 13.42 32.43 -1.16
CA GLY A 397 13.72 32.53 0.28
C GLY A 397 14.71 31.48 0.77
N ALA A 398 14.49 30.96 1.97
CA ALA A 398 15.32 29.92 2.55
C ALA A 398 15.29 28.64 1.69
N PRO A 399 16.38 27.85 1.66
CA PRO A 399 16.44 26.60 0.93
C PRO A 399 15.30 25.65 1.33
N PRO A 400 14.48 25.19 0.39
CA PRO A 400 13.38 24.28 0.70
C PRO A 400 13.90 22.93 1.19
N VAL A 401 13.11 22.26 2.03
CA VAL A 401 13.38 20.91 2.53
C VAL A 401 12.49 19.91 1.78
N LEU A 402 13.13 18.93 1.14
CA LEU A 402 12.49 17.77 0.52
C LEU A 402 12.82 16.52 1.33
N ILE A 403 11.81 15.69 1.57
CA ILE A 403 11.93 14.47 2.38
C ILE A 403 11.37 13.28 1.58
N GLN A 404 12.14 12.18 1.48
CA GLN A 404 11.69 10.96 0.82
C GLN A 404 12.25 9.71 1.48
N THR A 405 11.63 8.57 1.19
CA THR A 405 12.13 7.27 1.61
C THR A 405 13.30 6.81 0.74
N GLU A 406 14.12 5.88 1.27
CA GLU A 406 15.28 5.34 0.56
C GLU A 406 14.92 4.51 -0.69
N VAL A 407 13.68 4.03 -0.79
CA VAL A 407 13.19 3.26 -1.93
C VAL A 407 12.59 4.13 -3.04
N THR A 408 12.30 5.40 -2.75
CA THR A 408 11.88 6.39 -3.75
C THR A 408 13.05 6.72 -4.68
N SER A 409 12.77 6.94 -5.96
CA SER A 409 13.79 7.28 -6.95
C SER A 409 14.70 8.41 -6.51
N SER A 410 16.00 8.21 -6.72
CA SER A 410 17.00 9.24 -6.46
C SER A 410 16.85 10.48 -7.36
N ARG A 411 16.09 10.41 -8.45
CA ARG A 411 15.94 11.47 -9.45
C ARG A 411 15.37 12.77 -8.86
N GLY A 412 14.28 12.68 -8.05
CA GLY A 412 13.70 13.84 -7.37
C GLY A 412 14.68 14.50 -6.39
N ALA A 413 15.35 13.70 -5.58
CA ALA A 413 16.37 14.18 -4.63
C ALA A 413 17.56 14.85 -5.33
N ARG A 414 18.03 14.28 -6.44
CA ARG A 414 19.11 14.87 -7.27
C ARG A 414 18.68 16.20 -7.87
N LEU A 415 17.43 16.28 -8.39
CA LEU A 415 16.86 17.53 -8.88
C LEU A 415 16.79 18.59 -7.79
N ALA A 416 16.26 18.24 -6.63
CA ALA A 416 16.13 19.16 -5.50
C ALA A 416 17.49 19.72 -5.06
N ARG A 417 18.51 18.86 -4.91
CA ARG A 417 19.88 19.30 -4.60
C ARG A 417 20.46 20.22 -5.68
N ALA A 418 20.26 19.92 -6.96
CA ALA A 418 20.70 20.75 -8.08
C ALA A 418 20.02 22.15 -8.08
N ARG A 419 18.88 22.28 -7.43
CA ARG A 419 18.13 23.54 -7.22
C ARG A 419 18.38 24.18 -5.85
N GLY A 420 19.38 23.72 -5.10
CA GLY A 420 19.77 24.27 -3.80
C GLY A 420 18.88 23.86 -2.62
N ALA A 421 18.01 22.86 -2.78
CA ALA A 421 17.20 22.35 -1.70
C ALA A 421 18.03 21.48 -0.73
N ARG A 422 17.61 21.46 0.53
CA ARG A 422 18.07 20.49 1.53
C ARG A 422 17.25 19.23 1.41
N VAL A 423 17.88 18.05 1.42
CA VAL A 423 17.22 16.79 1.08
C VAL A 423 17.50 15.73 2.13
N ILE A 424 16.45 15.09 2.62
CA ILE A 424 16.47 13.85 3.42
C ILE A 424 15.94 12.74 2.53
N ASP A 425 16.78 11.81 2.07
CA ASP A 425 16.42 10.75 1.11
C ASP A 425 16.87 9.34 1.54
N HIS A 426 17.08 9.15 2.83
CA HIS A 426 17.53 7.88 3.40
C HIS A 426 16.59 7.31 4.46
N LEU A 427 15.32 7.76 4.48
CA LEU A 427 14.37 7.28 5.46
C LEU A 427 13.91 5.86 5.11
N LEU A 428 13.68 5.07 6.14
CA LEU A 428 13.02 3.78 6.01
C LEU A 428 11.63 3.93 5.39
N VAL A 429 11.12 2.83 4.82
CA VAL A 429 9.80 2.81 4.18
C VAL A 429 8.70 3.03 5.20
N GLY A 430 7.84 3.99 4.91
CA GLY A 430 6.67 4.35 5.68
C GLY A 430 6.59 5.84 5.96
N PHE A 431 5.47 6.44 5.63
CA PHE A 431 5.28 7.90 5.75
C PHE A 431 5.40 8.41 7.18
N LYS A 432 5.27 7.53 8.18
CA LYS A 432 5.49 7.85 9.59
C LYS A 432 6.89 8.46 9.85
N TYR A 433 7.90 8.05 9.11
CA TYR A 433 9.25 8.61 9.22
C TYR A 433 9.30 10.04 8.65
N ILE A 434 8.62 10.30 7.53
CA ILE A 434 8.46 11.67 7.00
C ILE A 434 7.70 12.53 8.02
N GLY A 435 6.64 12.00 8.63
CA GLY A 435 5.91 12.68 9.71
C GLY A 435 6.80 13.03 10.90
N ALA A 436 7.70 12.13 11.31
CA ALA A 436 8.65 12.37 12.40
C ALA A 436 9.67 13.48 12.04
N GLU A 437 10.18 13.51 10.80
CA GLU A 437 11.05 14.60 10.35
C GLU A 437 10.32 15.94 10.35
N LEU A 438 9.04 15.97 10.03
CA LEU A 438 8.22 17.19 10.14
C LEU A 438 8.05 17.65 11.58
N GLU A 439 7.95 16.75 12.57
CA GLU A 439 7.96 17.13 13.99
C GLU A 439 9.31 17.69 14.41
N ALA A 440 10.42 17.10 13.97
CA ALA A 440 11.74 17.62 14.23
C ALA A 440 11.96 19.03 13.61
N LEU A 441 11.44 19.26 12.40
CA LEU A 441 11.44 20.59 11.76
C LEU A 441 10.55 21.57 12.52
N ALA A 442 9.38 21.15 12.99
CA ALA A 442 8.48 22.00 13.77
C ALA A 442 9.09 22.42 15.12
N ALA A 443 9.86 21.53 15.75
CA ALA A 443 10.60 21.79 16.96
C ALA A 443 11.91 22.58 16.70
N GLN A 444 12.30 22.85 15.45
CA GLN A 444 13.58 23.43 15.06
C GLN A 444 14.80 22.66 15.61
N ALA A 445 14.64 21.35 15.79
CA ALA A 445 15.60 20.46 16.42
C ALA A 445 16.13 19.36 15.49
N HIS A 446 16.01 19.53 14.17
CA HIS A 446 16.48 18.53 13.21
C HIS A 446 18.01 18.48 13.17
N PRO A 447 18.66 17.35 13.58
CA PRO A 447 20.11 17.30 13.75
C PRO A 447 20.90 17.45 12.44
N GLY A 448 20.36 16.94 11.34
CA GLY A 448 20.99 17.02 10.00
C GLY A 448 20.70 18.30 9.23
N LEU A 449 19.78 19.15 9.71
CA LEU A 449 19.35 20.38 9.04
C LEU A 449 19.33 21.57 10.01
N PRO A 450 20.49 22.00 10.52
CA PRO A 450 20.53 23.09 11.49
C PRO A 450 19.88 24.36 10.93
N GLY A 451 19.06 25.02 11.74
CA GLY A 451 18.34 26.23 11.39
C GLY A 451 17.15 26.04 10.43
N ALA A 452 16.83 24.79 10.02
CA ALA A 452 15.62 24.52 9.28
C ALA A 452 14.40 24.51 10.21
N GLY A 453 13.30 25.06 9.73
CA GLY A 453 12.00 25.03 10.40
C GLY A 453 10.91 24.41 9.52
N ILE A 454 9.75 24.21 10.11
CA ILE A 454 8.59 23.64 9.40
C ILE A 454 8.16 24.50 8.20
N ALA A 455 8.42 25.80 8.23
CA ALA A 455 8.15 26.71 7.12
C ALA A 455 9.03 26.43 5.88
N ASP A 456 10.17 25.76 6.06
CA ASP A 456 11.06 25.39 4.95
C ASP A 456 10.61 24.10 4.25
N PHE A 457 9.73 23.32 4.85
CA PHE A 457 9.21 22.08 4.24
C PHE A 457 8.52 22.37 2.92
N ALA A 458 8.87 21.63 1.87
CA ALA A 458 8.32 21.79 0.54
C ALA A 458 7.58 20.53 0.04
N LEU A 459 8.14 19.35 0.32
CA LEU A 459 7.58 18.08 -0.17
C LEU A 459 8.04 16.91 0.69
N GLY A 460 7.09 16.06 1.08
CA GLY A 460 7.33 14.70 1.55
C GLY A 460 6.77 13.72 0.54
N VAL A 461 7.51 12.69 0.11
CA VAL A 461 7.06 11.81 -0.97
C VAL A 461 7.57 10.39 -0.83
N GLU A 462 6.73 9.43 -1.25
CA GLU A 462 7.03 8.00 -1.38
C GLU A 462 6.76 7.53 -2.81
N GLU A 463 7.51 6.51 -3.26
CA GLU A 463 7.34 5.85 -4.56
C GLU A 463 5.95 5.24 -4.75
N SER A 464 5.25 4.97 -3.65
CA SER A 464 3.91 4.39 -3.62
C SER A 464 2.79 5.41 -3.86
N HIS A 465 3.02 6.41 -4.69
CA HIS A 465 2.05 7.44 -5.07
C HIS A 465 1.59 8.37 -3.93
N GLY A 466 2.28 8.32 -2.78
CA GLY A 466 1.96 9.13 -1.61
C GLY A 466 2.77 10.42 -1.56
N ALA A 467 2.12 11.55 -1.31
CA ALA A 467 2.77 12.84 -1.20
C ALA A 467 2.12 13.73 -0.14
N LEU A 468 2.90 14.70 0.35
CA LEU A 468 2.46 15.76 1.25
C LEU A 468 3.20 17.05 0.88
N LEU A 469 2.47 18.14 0.65
CA LEU A 469 3.04 19.45 0.37
C LEU A 469 2.66 20.50 1.44
N ARG A 470 1.64 20.21 2.24
CA ARG A 470 1.18 21.09 3.33
C ARG A 470 1.53 20.48 4.70
N PRO A 471 2.36 21.15 5.54
CA PRO A 471 2.84 20.59 6.80
C PRO A 471 1.80 20.64 7.94
N SER A 472 0.55 20.91 7.66
CA SER A 472 -0.58 20.86 8.59
C SER A 472 -0.92 19.44 9.03
N LYS A 473 -0.50 18.45 8.26
CA LYS A 473 -0.72 17.01 8.42
C LYS A 473 0.61 16.27 8.67
N ARG A 474 0.53 14.98 9.05
CA ARG A 474 1.69 14.07 9.24
C ARG A 474 1.54 12.75 8.52
N ASP A 475 0.58 12.69 7.61
CA ASP A 475 0.41 11.58 6.69
C ASP A 475 0.17 12.12 5.27
N LYS A 476 0.22 11.25 4.28
CA LYS A 476 0.04 11.55 2.85
C LYS A 476 -1.32 12.17 2.58
N ASP A 477 -1.38 13.03 1.59
CA ASP A 477 -2.61 13.67 1.14
C ASP A 477 -2.73 13.66 -0.39
N ALA A 478 -3.65 12.88 -0.93
CA ALA A 478 -3.90 12.83 -2.35
C ALA A 478 -4.37 14.19 -2.92
N ALA A 479 -5.01 15.04 -2.11
CA ALA A 479 -5.42 16.38 -2.55
C ALA A 479 -4.22 17.32 -2.76
N ASP A 480 -3.21 17.28 -1.87
CA ASP A 480 -1.96 18.00 -2.07
C ASP A 480 -1.31 17.62 -3.39
N GLY A 481 -1.18 16.29 -3.63
CA GLY A 481 -0.58 15.75 -4.85
C GLY A 481 -1.36 16.12 -6.11
N ALA A 482 -2.68 15.95 -6.09
CA ALA A 482 -3.56 16.24 -7.22
C ALA A 482 -3.53 17.73 -7.60
N LEU A 483 -3.62 18.63 -6.62
CA LEU A 483 -3.53 20.08 -6.84
C LEU A 483 -2.19 20.46 -7.48
N ALA A 484 -1.08 19.96 -6.96
CA ALA A 484 0.25 20.26 -7.46
C ALA A 484 0.47 19.72 -8.88
N LEU A 485 0.01 18.49 -9.18
CA LEU A 485 0.14 17.86 -10.50
C LEU A 485 -0.74 18.56 -11.54
N CYS A 486 -2.01 18.88 -11.22
CA CYS A 486 -2.88 19.63 -12.11
C CYS A 486 -2.32 21.03 -12.38
N TRP A 487 -1.77 21.68 -11.34
CA TRP A 487 -1.10 22.96 -11.50
C TRP A 487 0.10 22.87 -12.43
N LEU A 488 0.98 21.90 -12.23
CA LEU A 488 2.15 21.71 -13.09
C LEU A 488 1.74 21.47 -14.55
N ALA A 489 0.72 20.62 -14.76
CA ALA A 489 0.20 20.33 -16.11
C ALA A 489 -0.30 21.60 -16.82
N GLU A 490 -1.03 22.46 -16.11
CA GLU A 490 -1.47 23.76 -16.66
C GLU A 490 -0.30 24.68 -17.02
N GLU A 491 0.73 24.75 -16.17
CA GLU A 491 1.94 25.56 -16.43
C GLU A 491 2.70 25.03 -17.66
N GLU A 492 2.86 23.71 -17.75
CA GLU A 492 3.50 23.09 -18.93
C GLU A 492 2.69 23.33 -20.19
N ALA A 493 1.35 23.15 -20.15
CA ALA A 493 0.49 23.39 -21.29
C ALA A 493 0.51 24.86 -21.77
N ARG A 494 0.61 25.84 -20.85
CA ARG A 494 0.81 27.26 -21.24
C ARG A 494 2.10 27.50 -21.98
N ALA A 495 3.12 26.73 -21.67
CA ALA A 495 4.40 26.75 -22.35
C ALA A 495 4.45 25.87 -23.62
N GLY A 496 3.32 25.27 -24.03
CA GLY A 496 3.24 24.35 -25.17
C GLY A 496 3.91 23.00 -24.95
N ARG A 497 4.02 22.57 -23.70
CA ARG A 497 4.66 21.31 -23.29
C ARG A 497 3.67 20.40 -22.54
N SER A 498 4.00 19.14 -22.44
CA SER A 498 3.31 18.14 -21.64
C SER A 498 4.05 17.84 -20.32
N LEU A 499 3.41 17.09 -19.43
CA LEU A 499 4.08 16.56 -18.23
C LEU A 499 5.24 15.60 -18.58
N LEU A 500 5.14 14.89 -19.71
CA LEU A 500 6.25 14.05 -20.20
C LEU A 500 7.46 14.91 -20.61
N ASP A 501 7.23 16.08 -21.22
CA ASP A 501 8.31 17.01 -21.58
C ASP A 501 8.97 17.61 -20.32
N ALA A 502 8.19 17.82 -19.26
CA ALA A 502 8.75 18.24 -17.96
C ALA A 502 9.66 17.17 -17.35
N LEU A 503 9.25 15.90 -17.40
CA LEU A 503 10.06 14.76 -16.96
C LEU A 503 11.31 14.60 -17.84
N ASP A 504 11.15 14.68 -19.17
CA ASP A 504 12.25 14.60 -20.13
C ASP A 504 13.32 15.67 -19.89
N ALA A 505 12.89 16.89 -19.57
CA ALA A 505 13.82 18.00 -19.25
C ALA A 505 14.68 17.69 -18.00
N VAL A 506 14.08 17.11 -16.95
CA VAL A 506 14.81 16.68 -15.76
C VAL A 506 15.80 15.56 -16.12
N GLU A 507 15.39 14.59 -16.92
CA GLU A 507 16.25 13.48 -17.31
C GLU A 507 17.32 13.87 -18.35
N GLU A 508 17.08 14.87 -19.19
CA GLU A 508 18.14 15.42 -20.05
C GLU A 508 19.25 16.09 -19.24
N GLU A 509 18.86 16.73 -18.14
CA GLU A 509 19.79 17.39 -17.21
C GLU A 509 20.55 16.40 -16.33
N LEU A 510 19.87 15.42 -15.75
CA LEU A 510 20.40 14.55 -14.69
C LEU A 510 20.72 13.12 -15.17
N GLY A 511 20.27 12.74 -16.37
CA GLY A 511 20.26 11.38 -16.88
C GLY A 511 18.94 10.64 -16.56
N PRO A 512 18.51 9.74 -17.48
CA PRO A 512 17.34 8.93 -17.24
C PRO A 512 17.54 8.03 -16.03
N THR A 513 16.49 7.81 -15.26
CA THR A 513 16.49 6.89 -14.12
C THR A 513 15.28 5.98 -14.24
N VAL A 514 15.51 4.69 -14.13
CA VAL A 514 14.48 3.64 -14.17
C VAL A 514 14.43 2.97 -12.81
N ASN A 515 13.26 2.90 -12.25
CA ASN A 515 12.98 2.20 -11.01
C ASN A 515 12.02 1.04 -11.31
N LEU A 516 12.33 -0.14 -10.81
CA LEU A 516 11.48 -1.33 -10.90
C LEU A 516 11.20 -1.86 -9.50
N LEU A 517 9.92 -2.09 -9.23
CA LEU A 517 9.47 -2.81 -8.05
C LEU A 517 9.06 -4.23 -8.47
N ARG A 518 9.63 -5.24 -7.82
CA ARG A 518 9.22 -6.64 -7.97
C ARG A 518 8.73 -7.18 -6.63
N ASN A 519 7.64 -7.94 -6.67
CA ASN A 519 7.11 -8.61 -5.50
C ASN A 519 7.37 -10.12 -5.58
N LEU A 520 8.17 -10.63 -4.69
CA LEU A 520 8.37 -12.06 -4.52
C LEU A 520 7.29 -12.59 -3.59
N ASN A 521 6.17 -13.02 -4.16
CA ASN A 521 5.04 -13.58 -3.42
C ASN A 521 5.17 -15.10 -3.34
N LEU A 522 5.08 -15.67 -2.14
CA LEU A 522 5.02 -17.11 -1.91
C LEU A 522 3.76 -17.41 -1.07
N ARG A 523 3.12 -18.56 -1.30
CA ARG A 523 1.86 -18.87 -0.60
C ARG A 523 2.09 -19.46 0.79
N GLY A 524 1.20 -19.12 1.71
CA GLY A 524 1.03 -19.77 3.00
C GLY A 524 2.22 -19.63 3.96
N VAL A 525 2.22 -20.50 4.96
CA VAL A 525 3.24 -20.53 6.02
C VAL A 525 4.62 -20.90 5.46
N GLU A 526 4.67 -21.90 4.58
CA GLU A 526 5.92 -22.36 3.97
C GLU A 526 6.56 -21.27 3.12
N GLY A 527 5.77 -20.53 2.34
CA GLY A 527 6.27 -19.38 1.59
C GLY A 527 6.90 -18.32 2.48
N ARG A 528 6.28 -18.04 3.62
CA ARG A 528 6.82 -17.10 4.63
C ARG A 528 8.14 -17.61 5.23
N GLU A 529 8.21 -18.89 5.55
CA GLU A 529 9.43 -19.51 6.09
C GLU A 529 10.58 -19.45 5.07
N ARG A 530 10.30 -19.73 3.78
CA ARG A 530 11.27 -19.59 2.68
C ARG A 530 11.79 -18.15 2.52
N LEU A 531 10.91 -17.15 2.58
CA LEU A 531 11.32 -15.75 2.49
C LEU A 531 12.17 -15.31 3.70
N ARG A 532 11.86 -15.81 4.89
CA ARG A 532 12.70 -15.59 6.08
C ARG A 532 14.08 -16.25 5.94
N ALA A 533 14.12 -17.49 5.45
CA ALA A 533 15.36 -18.21 5.18
C ALA A 533 16.20 -17.50 4.11
N LEU A 534 15.56 -16.92 3.07
CA LEU A 534 16.25 -16.10 2.07
C LEU A 534 16.96 -14.91 2.73
N GLY A 535 16.25 -14.12 3.54
CA GLY A 535 16.84 -12.97 4.22
C GLY A 535 17.99 -13.36 5.18
N ALA A 536 17.80 -14.42 5.94
CA ALA A 536 18.86 -14.95 6.85
C ALA A 536 20.07 -15.47 6.07
N GLY A 537 19.85 -16.21 4.99
CA GLY A 537 20.92 -16.76 4.13
C GLY A 537 21.74 -15.65 3.45
N LEU A 538 21.09 -14.59 2.97
CA LEU A 538 21.76 -13.45 2.35
C LEU A 538 22.60 -12.63 3.34
N ARG A 539 22.27 -12.66 4.63
CA ARG A 539 23.06 -12.05 5.71
C ARG A 539 24.26 -12.92 6.08
N ALA A 540 24.04 -14.23 6.18
CA ALA A 540 25.10 -15.19 6.55
C ALA A 540 26.14 -15.36 5.45
N ASP A 541 25.71 -15.31 4.18
CA ASP A 541 26.56 -15.46 2.99
C ASP A 541 26.18 -14.39 1.95
N PRO A 542 26.68 -13.14 2.11
CA PRO A 542 26.38 -12.05 1.19
C PRO A 542 26.87 -12.37 -0.24
N PRO A 543 26.03 -12.12 -1.27
CA PRO A 543 26.43 -12.43 -2.65
C PRO A 543 27.54 -11.51 -3.15
N ALA A 544 28.58 -12.06 -3.75
CA ALA A 544 29.61 -11.29 -4.45
C ALA A 544 29.12 -10.70 -5.78
N ALA A 545 28.04 -11.27 -6.33
CA ALA A 545 27.38 -10.78 -7.54
C ALA A 545 25.87 -10.99 -7.46
N LEU A 546 25.09 -10.07 -8.03
CA LEU A 546 23.64 -10.13 -8.17
C LEU A 546 23.27 -9.85 -9.63
N GLY A 547 22.43 -10.71 -10.22
CA GLY A 547 22.00 -10.56 -11.61
C GLY A 547 23.16 -10.48 -12.61
N GLY A 548 24.27 -11.20 -12.35
CA GLY A 548 25.46 -11.19 -13.18
C GLY A 548 26.38 -9.97 -12.99
N ARG A 549 26.03 -9.01 -12.14
CA ARG A 549 26.86 -7.82 -11.83
C ARG A 549 27.55 -7.97 -10.49
N ARG A 550 28.83 -7.57 -10.43
CA ARG A 550 29.61 -7.56 -9.19
C ARG A 550 29.01 -6.62 -8.16
N VAL A 551 28.90 -7.07 -6.91
CA VAL A 551 28.53 -6.24 -5.77
C VAL A 551 29.74 -5.38 -5.36
N LEU A 552 29.57 -4.05 -5.41
CA LEU A 552 30.60 -3.10 -5.01
C LEU A 552 30.50 -2.73 -3.54
N ARG A 553 29.27 -2.69 -3.02
CA ARG A 553 28.94 -2.36 -1.62
C ARG A 553 27.67 -3.08 -1.24
N ALA A 554 27.61 -3.59 -0.02
CA ALA A 554 26.43 -4.17 0.61
C ALA A 554 26.20 -3.55 1.97
N GLU A 555 24.95 -3.31 2.34
CA GLU A 555 24.55 -2.82 3.66
C GLU A 555 23.34 -3.58 4.17
N ASP A 556 23.37 -3.94 5.44
CA ASP A 556 22.22 -4.38 6.21
C ASP A 556 21.74 -3.22 7.09
N ARG A 557 20.48 -2.82 6.95
CA ARG A 557 19.93 -1.72 7.79
C ARG A 557 19.82 -2.11 9.27
N ARG A 558 19.91 -3.39 9.60
CA ARG A 558 19.99 -3.88 10.98
C ARG A 558 21.39 -3.81 11.60
N ASP A 559 22.40 -3.56 10.80
CA ASP A 559 23.78 -3.44 11.29
C ASP A 559 23.87 -2.27 12.29
N PRO A 560 24.22 -2.53 13.57
CA PRO A 560 24.32 -1.46 14.57
C PRO A 560 25.50 -0.51 14.32
N ASP A 561 26.50 -0.95 13.56
CA ASP A 561 27.64 -0.14 13.15
C ASP A 561 27.40 0.56 11.79
N GLY A 562 26.24 0.32 11.18
CA GLY A 562 25.81 0.91 9.93
C GLY A 562 25.31 2.36 10.08
N PRO A 563 24.84 2.97 8.97
CA PRO A 563 24.47 4.39 8.94
C PRO A 563 23.29 4.77 9.83
N LEU A 564 22.44 3.79 10.25
CA LEU A 564 21.30 4.02 11.13
C LEU A 564 21.63 3.83 12.62
N GLY A 565 22.84 3.37 12.95
CA GLY A 565 23.30 3.15 14.33
C GLY A 565 22.56 2.00 15.03
N PRO A 566 22.69 1.89 16.36
CA PRO A 566 22.10 0.81 17.16
C PRO A 566 20.57 0.71 16.99
N LEU A 567 20.07 -0.52 17.09
CA LEU A 567 18.61 -0.78 17.08
C LEU A 567 17.96 -0.16 18.31
N ARG A 568 16.82 0.50 18.10
CA ARG A 568 16.08 1.23 19.14
C ARG A 568 14.89 0.45 19.73
N GLY A 569 14.71 -0.80 19.29
CA GLY A 569 13.65 -1.66 19.78
C GLY A 569 13.20 -2.71 18.74
N ALA A 570 12.13 -3.44 19.07
CA ALA A 570 11.60 -4.51 18.23
C ALA A 570 10.94 -3.95 16.95
N GLY A 571 10.22 -2.83 17.05
CA GLY A 571 9.62 -2.12 15.95
C GLY A 571 10.67 -1.62 14.95
N ASP A 572 11.77 -1.04 15.48
CA ASP A 572 12.92 -0.58 14.68
C ASP A 572 13.62 -1.75 13.98
N ALA A 573 13.86 -2.85 14.68
CA ALA A 573 14.46 -4.05 14.10
C ALA A 573 13.63 -4.64 12.95
N ALA A 574 12.29 -4.60 13.06
CA ALA A 574 11.39 -5.04 12.01
C ALA A 574 11.39 -4.08 10.81
N ALA A 575 11.40 -2.78 11.04
CA ALA A 575 11.44 -1.76 10.00
C ALA A 575 12.76 -1.75 9.23
N ARG A 576 13.88 -2.04 9.93
CA ARG A 576 15.24 -2.15 9.34
C ARG A 576 15.53 -3.50 8.70
N ASP A 577 14.54 -4.37 8.51
CA ASP A 577 14.76 -5.61 7.76
C ASP A 577 14.91 -5.32 6.27
N VAL A 578 15.99 -4.65 5.92
CA VAL A 578 16.32 -4.21 4.56
C VAL A 578 17.78 -4.53 4.26
N LEU A 579 18.00 -5.17 3.11
CA LEU A 579 19.33 -5.40 2.53
C LEU A 579 19.47 -4.52 1.29
N CYS A 580 20.60 -3.84 1.16
CA CYS A 580 20.86 -2.92 0.06
C CYS A 580 22.21 -3.26 -0.60
N TRP A 581 22.24 -3.30 -1.93
CA TRP A 581 23.43 -3.56 -2.73
C TRP A 581 23.61 -2.50 -3.81
N TRP A 582 24.85 -2.02 -3.96
CA TRP A 582 25.29 -1.22 -5.10
C TRP A 582 26.11 -2.09 -6.02
N LEU A 583 25.69 -2.18 -7.28
CA LEU A 583 26.25 -3.08 -8.26
C LEU A 583 27.14 -2.33 -9.25
N GLU A 584 28.04 -3.07 -9.89
CA GLU A 584 28.79 -2.57 -11.03
C GLU A 584 27.85 -2.06 -12.13
N GLY A 585 28.21 -0.92 -12.77
CA GLY A 585 27.32 -0.22 -13.70
C GLY A 585 26.30 0.70 -13.06
N GLY A 586 26.43 0.96 -11.71
CA GLY A 586 25.65 2.00 -11.01
C GLY A 586 24.23 1.59 -10.62
N ALA A 587 23.88 0.30 -10.72
CA ALA A 587 22.59 -0.17 -10.24
C ALA A 587 22.53 -0.25 -8.72
N ARG A 588 21.38 0.06 -8.14
CA ARG A 588 21.07 -0.12 -6.72
C ARG A 588 19.92 -1.12 -6.58
N VAL A 589 20.09 -2.07 -5.67
CA VAL A 589 19.10 -3.12 -5.39
C VAL A 589 18.81 -3.14 -3.90
N LEU A 590 17.52 -3.11 -3.51
CA LEU A 590 17.07 -3.25 -2.13
C LEU A 590 16.11 -4.44 -2.03
N LEU A 591 16.30 -5.27 -1.02
CA LEU A 591 15.37 -6.35 -0.66
C LEU A 591 14.78 -6.06 0.70
N ARG A 592 13.43 -6.02 0.77
CA ARG A 592 12.68 -5.78 1.99
C ARG A 592 11.57 -6.81 2.15
N PRO A 593 11.68 -7.72 3.13
CA PRO A 593 10.58 -8.60 3.50
C PRO A 593 9.36 -7.81 4.02
N SER A 594 8.16 -8.29 3.73
CA SER A 594 6.95 -7.77 4.36
C SER A 594 6.81 -8.31 5.78
N GLY A 595 6.54 -7.44 6.75
CA GLY A 595 6.30 -7.85 8.13
C GLY A 595 4.96 -8.57 8.33
N THR A 596 4.00 -8.39 7.42
CA THR A 596 2.61 -8.86 7.58
C THR A 596 2.18 -9.91 6.55
N GLU A 597 2.76 -9.88 5.35
CA GLU A 597 2.36 -10.72 4.22
C GLU A 597 3.51 -11.66 3.80
N PRO A 598 3.23 -12.82 3.20
CA PRO A 598 4.25 -13.75 2.72
C PRO A 598 4.86 -13.26 1.40
N LYS A 599 5.40 -12.06 1.41
CA LYS A 599 6.06 -11.43 0.27
C LYS A 599 7.32 -10.68 0.66
N SER A 600 8.25 -10.56 -0.28
CA SER A 600 9.38 -9.63 -0.21
C SER A 600 9.32 -8.67 -1.38
N LYS A 601 9.58 -7.40 -1.13
CA LYS A 601 9.70 -6.36 -2.14
C LYS A 601 11.16 -6.22 -2.54
N LEU A 602 11.39 -6.20 -3.85
CA LEU A 602 12.69 -5.97 -4.46
C LEU A 602 12.62 -4.69 -5.27
N TYR A 603 13.41 -3.69 -4.89
CA TYR A 603 13.53 -2.42 -5.58
C TYR A 603 14.83 -2.38 -6.36
N ILE A 604 14.79 -2.01 -7.62
CA ILE A 604 15.94 -1.93 -8.50
C ILE A 604 15.94 -0.56 -9.17
N GLU A 605 17.01 0.21 -8.98
CA GLU A 605 17.21 1.50 -9.62
C GLU A 605 18.43 1.47 -10.53
N LEU A 606 18.27 1.92 -11.78
CA LEU A 606 19.34 2.19 -12.73
C LEU A 606 19.28 3.63 -13.17
N SER A 607 20.47 4.25 -13.35
CA SER A 607 20.59 5.61 -13.89
C SER A 607 21.56 5.62 -15.08
N GLY A 608 21.18 6.33 -16.12
CA GLY A 608 22.00 6.58 -17.28
C GLY A 608 22.65 7.99 -17.27
N PRO A 609 23.56 8.30 -18.21
CA PRO A 609 24.20 9.60 -18.30
C PRO A 609 23.25 10.71 -18.77
N PRO A 610 23.48 11.98 -18.40
CA PRO A 610 22.72 13.13 -18.89
C PRO A 610 22.90 13.36 -20.40
N GLY A 611 22.04 14.17 -21.02
CA GLY A 611 22.14 14.62 -22.40
C GLY A 611 20.84 14.52 -23.19
N ARG A 612 20.85 14.98 -24.45
CA ARG A 612 19.68 15.03 -25.35
C ARG A 612 19.24 13.63 -25.83
N GLY A 613 18.01 13.54 -26.32
CA GLY A 613 17.45 12.29 -26.84
C GLY A 613 17.11 11.28 -25.75
N VAL A 614 16.66 11.77 -24.61
CA VAL A 614 16.45 10.99 -23.40
C VAL A 614 15.43 9.87 -23.54
N ARG A 615 14.41 10.02 -24.39
CA ARG A 615 13.35 8.99 -24.56
C ARG A 615 13.92 7.66 -25.08
N ALA A 616 14.80 7.70 -26.09
CA ALA A 616 15.45 6.50 -26.61
C ALA A 616 16.38 5.85 -25.56
N ARG A 617 17.12 6.68 -24.82
CA ARG A 617 18.00 6.19 -23.73
C ARG A 617 17.22 5.63 -22.54
N ARG A 618 16.06 6.24 -22.20
CA ARG A 618 15.16 5.70 -21.19
C ARG A 618 14.64 4.32 -21.62
N ALA A 619 14.20 4.18 -22.88
CA ALA A 619 13.73 2.88 -23.41
C ALA A 619 14.84 1.81 -23.36
N ALA A 620 16.07 2.15 -23.73
CA ALA A 620 17.21 1.23 -23.60
C ALA A 620 17.50 0.85 -22.14
N LEU A 621 17.45 1.84 -21.23
CA LEU A 621 17.67 1.61 -19.81
C LEU A 621 16.54 0.79 -19.16
N GLN A 622 15.30 0.94 -19.64
CA GLN A 622 14.16 0.10 -19.21
C GLN A 622 14.36 -1.37 -19.61
N ALA A 623 14.82 -1.63 -20.83
CA ALA A 623 15.14 -2.99 -21.26
C ALA A 623 16.26 -3.59 -20.38
N GLU A 624 17.34 -2.84 -20.16
CA GLU A 624 18.44 -3.24 -19.30
C GLU A 624 17.98 -3.51 -17.86
N ALA A 625 17.12 -2.65 -17.29
CA ALA A 625 16.57 -2.83 -15.95
C ALA A 625 15.69 -4.07 -15.86
N ALA A 626 14.88 -4.36 -16.88
CA ALA A 626 14.05 -5.56 -16.93
C ALA A 626 14.90 -6.85 -16.94
N ASP A 627 15.98 -6.87 -17.73
CA ASP A 627 16.91 -8.00 -17.80
C ASP A 627 17.65 -8.18 -16.45
N LEU A 628 18.15 -7.10 -15.87
CA LEU A 628 18.77 -7.12 -14.55
C LEU A 628 17.79 -7.64 -13.50
N SER A 629 16.56 -7.15 -13.52
CA SER A 629 15.51 -7.56 -12.59
C SER A 629 15.26 -9.07 -12.65
N ALA A 630 15.09 -9.63 -13.86
CA ALA A 630 14.89 -11.06 -14.05
C ALA A 630 16.10 -11.86 -13.51
N ALA A 631 17.32 -11.42 -13.80
CA ALA A 631 18.53 -12.09 -13.36
C ALA A 631 18.72 -12.01 -11.83
N VAL A 632 18.39 -10.88 -11.20
CA VAL A 632 18.41 -10.74 -9.73
C VAL A 632 17.38 -11.66 -9.09
N VAL A 633 16.13 -11.67 -9.59
CA VAL A 633 15.07 -12.56 -9.09
C VAL A 633 15.51 -14.02 -9.20
N ALA A 634 16.07 -14.45 -10.34
CA ALA A 634 16.58 -15.81 -10.50
C ALA A 634 17.67 -16.15 -9.47
N THR A 635 18.59 -15.22 -9.21
CA THR A 635 19.65 -15.38 -8.21
C THR A 635 19.07 -15.55 -6.79
N LEU A 636 18.07 -14.75 -6.43
CA LEU A 636 17.43 -14.82 -5.10
C LEU A 636 16.61 -16.10 -4.93
N LEU A 637 15.84 -16.49 -5.95
CA LEU A 637 15.02 -17.72 -5.90
C LEU A 637 15.87 -18.98 -5.79
N ALA A 638 17.03 -19.02 -6.46
CA ALA A 638 17.96 -20.15 -6.36
C ALA A 638 18.48 -20.38 -4.92
N ARG A 639 18.53 -19.35 -4.07
CA ARG A 639 18.92 -19.45 -2.65
C ARG A 639 17.88 -20.16 -1.77
N VAL A 640 16.66 -20.35 -2.28
CA VAL A 640 15.56 -21.04 -1.59
C VAL A 640 15.01 -22.21 -2.41
N ASP A 641 15.86 -22.80 -3.24
CA ASP A 641 15.56 -23.95 -4.09
C ASP A 641 14.35 -23.78 -5.01
N LEU A 642 14.14 -22.55 -5.49
CA LEU A 642 13.11 -22.23 -6.47
C LEU A 642 13.78 -21.83 -7.80
N ARG A 643 13.24 -22.35 -8.90
CA ARG A 643 13.71 -22.03 -10.25
C ARG A 643 12.53 -21.72 -11.14
N LEU A 644 12.63 -20.63 -11.87
CA LEU A 644 11.72 -20.26 -12.93
C LEU A 644 12.48 -20.20 -14.26
N PRO A 645 11.89 -20.64 -15.38
CA PRO A 645 12.49 -20.42 -16.68
C PRO A 645 12.52 -18.90 -16.98
N ALA A 646 13.45 -18.47 -17.84
CA ALA A 646 13.73 -17.07 -18.09
C ALA A 646 12.47 -16.25 -18.48
N TRP A 647 11.59 -16.84 -19.28
CA TRP A 647 10.35 -16.19 -19.68
C TRP A 647 9.38 -15.99 -18.48
N ALA A 648 9.30 -16.95 -17.54
CA ALA A 648 8.41 -16.87 -16.39
C ALA A 648 8.87 -15.83 -15.35
N LEU A 649 10.16 -15.45 -15.35
CA LEU A 649 10.67 -14.34 -14.54
C LEU A 649 10.11 -12.97 -14.95
N ARG A 650 9.45 -12.89 -16.12
CA ARG A 650 8.80 -11.69 -16.65
C ARG A 650 7.26 -11.70 -16.49
N CYS A 651 6.71 -12.70 -15.83
CA CYS A 651 5.28 -12.74 -15.47
C CYS A 651 4.92 -11.66 -14.46
N GLY A 652 3.64 -11.31 -14.40
CA GLY A 652 3.12 -10.29 -13.48
C GLY A 652 3.29 -10.70 -12.00
N ASP A 653 3.72 -9.79 -11.17
CA ASP A 653 4.09 -10.00 -9.76
C ASP A 653 2.92 -10.37 -8.84
N LEU A 654 1.68 -10.21 -9.29
CA LEU A 654 0.49 -10.67 -8.56
C LEU A 654 0.35 -12.19 -8.63
N LEU A 655 1.05 -12.85 -9.57
CA LEU A 655 1.10 -14.30 -9.62
C LEU A 655 2.13 -14.82 -8.60
N PRO A 656 1.73 -15.63 -7.60
CA PRO A 656 2.69 -16.19 -6.65
C PRO A 656 3.76 -17.02 -7.36
N VAL A 657 5.01 -16.91 -6.89
CA VAL A 657 6.19 -17.54 -7.54
C VAL A 657 6.04 -19.05 -7.65
N ASP A 658 5.51 -19.71 -6.63
CA ASP A 658 5.24 -21.15 -6.62
C ASP A 658 4.16 -21.55 -7.63
N THR A 659 3.13 -20.70 -7.78
CA THR A 659 2.09 -20.86 -8.82
C THR A 659 2.68 -20.62 -10.20
N ALA A 660 3.50 -19.58 -10.37
CA ALA A 660 4.18 -19.30 -11.64
C ALA A 660 5.09 -20.46 -12.06
N ALA A 661 5.78 -21.11 -11.11
CA ALA A 661 6.62 -22.29 -11.38
C ALA A 661 5.79 -23.47 -11.91
N ALA A 662 4.68 -23.79 -11.24
CA ALA A 662 3.79 -24.89 -11.66
C ALA A 662 3.15 -24.62 -13.04
N LEU A 663 2.72 -23.38 -13.28
CA LEU A 663 2.16 -22.97 -14.57
C LEU A 663 3.22 -22.94 -15.68
N ALA A 664 4.45 -22.55 -15.37
CA ALA A 664 5.56 -22.55 -16.33
C ALA A 664 5.85 -23.97 -16.81
N GLU A 665 5.91 -24.96 -15.91
CA GLU A 665 6.06 -26.36 -16.28
C GLU A 665 4.93 -26.83 -17.20
N ALA A 666 3.66 -26.48 -16.89
CA ALA A 666 2.53 -26.83 -17.74
C ALA A 666 2.58 -26.17 -19.12
N VAL A 667 3.00 -24.90 -19.21
CA VAL A 667 3.19 -24.18 -20.49
C VAL A 667 4.30 -24.82 -21.32
N GLU A 668 5.45 -25.13 -20.74
CA GLU A 668 6.57 -25.77 -21.44
C GLU A 668 6.18 -27.16 -21.96
N ARG A 669 5.48 -27.95 -21.15
CA ARG A 669 4.94 -29.25 -21.58
C ARG A 669 3.95 -29.13 -22.72
N ALA A 670 3.06 -28.13 -22.68
CA ALA A 670 2.09 -27.89 -23.76
C ALA A 670 2.79 -27.41 -25.05
N ALA A 671 3.78 -26.53 -24.94
CA ALA A 671 4.59 -26.07 -26.07
C ALA A 671 5.41 -27.21 -26.72
N ALA A 672 5.82 -28.20 -25.92
CA ALA A 672 6.49 -29.41 -26.40
C ALA A 672 5.53 -30.52 -26.91
N GLY A 673 4.20 -30.28 -26.87
CA GLY A 673 3.19 -31.27 -27.29
C GLY A 673 2.89 -32.37 -26.24
N GLY A 674 3.44 -32.28 -25.05
CA GLY A 674 3.25 -33.24 -23.96
C GLY A 674 2.03 -32.96 -23.07
N LEU A 675 1.31 -31.84 -23.30
CA LEU A 675 0.07 -31.47 -22.61
C LEU A 675 -0.90 -30.85 -23.64
N ALA A 676 -2.14 -31.34 -23.67
CA ALA A 676 -3.17 -30.80 -24.56
C ALA A 676 -3.57 -29.37 -24.12
N GLU A 677 -3.86 -28.50 -25.11
CA GLU A 677 -4.17 -27.08 -24.86
C GLU A 677 -5.38 -26.89 -23.93
N HIS A 678 -6.43 -27.74 -24.07
CA HIS A 678 -7.59 -27.66 -23.18
C HIS A 678 -7.25 -27.97 -21.71
N ALA A 679 -6.31 -28.91 -21.47
CA ALA A 679 -5.82 -29.24 -20.14
C ALA A 679 -4.98 -28.09 -19.55
N LEU A 680 -4.15 -27.44 -20.38
CA LEU A 680 -3.45 -26.22 -19.98
C LEU A 680 -4.41 -25.09 -19.62
N ARG A 681 -5.46 -24.84 -20.45
CA ARG A 681 -6.48 -23.84 -20.12
C ARG A 681 -7.16 -24.11 -18.76
N ALA A 682 -7.52 -25.37 -18.50
CA ALA A 682 -8.08 -25.78 -17.23
C ALA A 682 -7.11 -25.54 -16.06
N THR A 683 -5.81 -25.83 -16.24
CA THR A 683 -4.77 -25.60 -15.23
C THR A 683 -4.60 -24.09 -14.94
N ILE A 684 -4.56 -23.27 -15.99
CA ILE A 684 -4.47 -21.80 -15.85
C ILE A 684 -5.73 -21.26 -15.15
N GLN A 685 -6.92 -21.71 -15.54
CA GLN A 685 -8.17 -21.29 -14.93
C GLN A 685 -8.27 -21.69 -13.45
N ALA A 686 -7.77 -22.87 -13.09
CA ALA A 686 -7.71 -23.33 -11.69
C ALA A 686 -6.76 -22.46 -10.83
N ALA A 687 -5.76 -21.83 -11.42
CA ALA A 687 -4.84 -20.93 -10.73
C ALA A 687 -5.46 -19.54 -10.43
N GLY A 688 -6.60 -19.23 -11.08
CA GLY A 688 -7.38 -18.01 -10.86
C GLY A 688 -7.81 -17.32 -12.15
N PRO A 689 -8.82 -16.44 -12.09
CA PRO A 689 -9.40 -15.78 -13.26
C PRO A 689 -8.39 -14.92 -14.05
N ASP A 690 -7.40 -14.37 -13.38
CA ASP A 690 -6.39 -13.47 -13.95
C ASP A 690 -5.08 -14.18 -14.33
N ALA A 691 -4.96 -15.48 -14.07
CA ALA A 691 -3.69 -16.20 -14.23
C ALA A 691 -3.13 -16.09 -15.66
N LEU A 692 -3.97 -16.19 -16.69
CA LEU A 692 -3.54 -16.04 -18.08
C LEU A 692 -3.04 -14.61 -18.38
N ARG A 693 -3.71 -13.60 -17.86
CA ARG A 693 -3.30 -12.19 -18.02
C ARG A 693 -1.94 -11.93 -17.36
N LEU A 694 -1.70 -12.54 -16.18
CA LEU A 694 -0.44 -12.39 -15.45
C LEU A 694 0.72 -13.19 -16.08
N LEU A 695 0.42 -14.34 -16.72
CA LEU A 695 1.41 -15.13 -17.48
C LEU A 695 1.80 -14.47 -18.80
N GLY A 696 0.85 -13.77 -19.41
CA GLY A 696 0.93 -13.29 -20.80
C GLY A 696 2.22 -12.53 -21.15
N PRO A 697 2.63 -11.51 -20.37
CA PRO A 697 3.86 -10.76 -20.64
C PRO A 697 5.10 -11.64 -20.74
N GLY A 698 5.23 -12.63 -19.84
CA GLY A 698 6.32 -13.58 -19.85
C GLY A 698 6.26 -14.51 -21.10
N MET A 699 5.09 -15.04 -21.42
CA MET A 699 4.91 -15.92 -22.58
C MET A 699 5.20 -15.22 -23.90
N LEU A 700 4.78 -13.97 -24.05
CA LEU A 700 5.06 -13.16 -25.25
C LEU A 700 6.54 -12.79 -25.39
N ALA A 701 7.23 -12.62 -24.25
CA ALA A 701 8.67 -12.32 -24.21
C ALA A 701 9.55 -13.58 -24.23
N ALA A 702 8.98 -14.79 -24.36
CA ALA A 702 9.74 -16.04 -24.37
C ALA A 702 10.63 -16.14 -25.63
N ASP A 703 11.85 -16.64 -25.48
CA ASP A 703 12.75 -16.92 -26.61
C ASP A 703 12.21 -18.07 -27.47
N ASP A 704 11.53 -19.04 -26.85
CA ASP A 704 10.94 -20.18 -27.57
C ASP A 704 9.71 -19.74 -28.39
N PRO A 705 9.77 -19.85 -29.74
CA PRO A 705 8.65 -19.44 -30.59
C PRO A 705 7.38 -20.27 -30.37
N ARG A 706 7.51 -21.50 -29.85
CA ARG A 706 6.35 -22.35 -29.54
C ARG A 706 5.57 -21.81 -28.35
N ILE A 707 6.23 -21.23 -27.35
CA ILE A 707 5.56 -20.58 -26.20
C ILE A 707 4.86 -19.31 -26.68
N ARG A 708 5.49 -18.49 -27.54
CA ARG A 708 4.85 -17.30 -28.11
C ARG A 708 3.61 -17.66 -28.93
N ALA A 709 3.72 -18.64 -29.82
CA ALA A 709 2.58 -19.12 -30.59
C ALA A 709 1.46 -19.71 -29.72
N LEU A 710 1.81 -20.33 -28.59
CA LEU A 710 0.85 -20.81 -27.60
C LEU A 710 0.13 -19.64 -26.92
N ALA A 711 0.85 -18.58 -26.56
CA ALA A 711 0.26 -17.37 -25.98
C ALA A 711 -0.79 -16.75 -26.92
N GLU A 712 -0.48 -16.63 -28.19
CA GLU A 712 -1.43 -16.13 -29.21
C GLU A 712 -2.70 -17.00 -29.30
N ARG A 713 -2.56 -18.33 -29.35
CA ARG A 713 -3.71 -19.26 -29.37
C ARG A 713 -4.54 -19.20 -28.08
N LEU A 714 -3.92 -18.94 -26.94
CA LEU A 714 -4.61 -18.72 -25.68
C LEU A 714 -5.35 -17.38 -25.63
N GLY A 715 -5.13 -16.50 -26.59
CA GLY A 715 -5.77 -15.19 -26.65
C GLY A 715 -5.01 -14.12 -25.87
N VAL A 716 -3.74 -14.35 -25.56
CA VAL A 716 -2.88 -13.32 -24.99
C VAL A 716 -2.59 -12.29 -26.09
N THR A 717 -3.21 -11.14 -25.97
CA THR A 717 -2.90 -9.98 -26.82
C THR A 717 -1.78 -9.19 -26.17
N GLY A 718 -0.84 -8.67 -26.97
CA GLY A 718 0.19 -7.78 -26.47
C GLY A 718 -0.46 -6.63 -25.74
N ILE A 719 -0.33 -6.61 -24.41
CA ILE A 719 -0.70 -5.46 -23.61
C ILE A 719 0.33 -4.40 -24.02
N GLY A 720 -0.15 -3.30 -24.61
CA GLY A 720 0.69 -2.14 -24.88
C GLY A 720 1.48 -1.82 -23.63
N GLU A 721 2.74 -1.50 -23.77
CA GLU A 721 3.74 -1.25 -22.76
C GLU A 721 3.15 -0.58 -21.50
N THR A 722 2.82 -1.39 -20.50
CA THR A 722 2.44 -0.97 -19.16
C THR A 722 3.39 -1.63 -18.17
N THR A 723 4.56 -1.06 -18.07
CA THR A 723 5.45 -1.19 -16.92
C THR A 723 5.43 0.11 -16.15
#